data_9b1541619dbaf266d2024d970920a327
#
_entry.id   9b1541619dbaf266d2024d970920a327
#
_cell.length_a   1.000
_cell.length_b   1.000
_cell.length_c   1.000
_cell.angle_alpha   90.00
_cell.angle_beta   90.00
_cell.angle_gamma   90.00
#
_symmetry.space_group_name_H-M   'P 1'
#
loop_
_entity.id
_entity.type
_entity.pdbx_description
1 polymer ?
#
loop_
_entity_poly.entity_id
_entity_poly.type
_entity_poly.pdbx_seq_one_letter_code
_entity_poly.pdbx_strand_id
1 'polypeptide(L)'
;MRKIIFTLFVMVTPMVMFSQTRETTSIEKNKAGIVTKAYFSAQDMTAVVPTSASEFFRTYLKTKPEDSFVARELKSHDKTTRHEICDQYYNGVKVVGGGYVFHYRNGKMTRARGEYIPIKELNTKPSISKEEAMLAFADYKGISKERVIDYFSDLLIMNLPAQSSRAKDASPVLTYVIYIEANGKVSDEFGYIDAHNGKVILTTKGSASYSANGTLETLYSGNVNAVTSYDGNNYHLADSTRGAVIHTWDLMGMQYPTFPHELSDDDNVWGKNEHSYFRKYVAHDVYWALQRIYDVLYNVYSRNSYDDNGGIMKAYINYNDGESVDNSHWKFYYSAIFVDRDTMDYRPFASLDMIAHEFGHGITQYNIEWNGSFYSSQSDEDKAEMDAMDEGLSDIWAVILKYKATNSTNGIWQIGANLAPGNNCIRNIQYPNNNSTQNMATSYGDSYYQSGSAHVRGCVLSRWFYLLAMGGSGYNSIGNYYNVGGIGLDAAAEFIVNAVYENNLYHTKNFSEVRDELVSLALESGDNNLIKNVIDAWCAVGIGNINITGPSYIASTGTYAVEGIYDSFDVQWSLSDTYYNNHCLQADYPSYNMCTITKHSSIMMGESTLYANVYNNGSILWTVQKQLCAGFQGTYSNGTVSGKNIPQPYPIYTQPGGYVSLSSPLLKFLNVSHTGQTPAGWTHDTSSGNLTVSFPNINGYTVVVQLSDGTNSYYIPLITTTNSNYWYGYLPYLINHSGNVIEITTAHIQENTGLLSWNELTESLKEQETIIKIWNTLTGEAVYQETMTGESKLINISSWPSGIYAINVSCGEQSISKKVTKR
;
A
#
# COMPACT_ATOMS: atom_id res chain seq x y z
N MET A 1 -12.91 62.23 -17.32
CA MET A 1 -12.23 60.96 -17.62
C MET A 1 -12.00 60.21 -16.32
N ARG A 2 -12.90 59.27 -16.00
CA ARG A 2 -12.82 58.39 -14.82
C ARG A 2 -12.07 57.13 -15.22
N LYS A 3 -10.92 56.91 -14.59
CA LYS A 3 -10.20 55.62 -14.69
C LYS A 3 -10.84 54.62 -13.73
N ILE A 4 -11.39 53.56 -14.30
CA ILE A 4 -11.86 52.39 -13.57
C ILE A 4 -10.63 51.47 -13.40
N ILE A 5 -10.23 51.24 -12.14
CA ILE A 5 -9.21 50.26 -11.79
C ILE A 5 -9.95 48.95 -11.57
N PHE A 6 -9.70 47.98 -12.43
CA PHE A 6 -10.11 46.57 -12.24
C PHE A 6 -9.08 45.91 -11.31
N THR A 7 -9.51 45.66 -10.09
CA THR A 7 -8.72 44.80 -9.16
C THR A 7 -9.05 43.36 -9.49
N LEU A 8 -8.07 42.67 -10.04
CA LEU A 8 -8.14 41.25 -10.32
C LEU A 8 -7.95 40.50 -8.98
N PHE A 9 -9.01 39.98 -8.42
CA PHE A 9 -8.97 39.03 -7.32
C PHE A 9 -8.54 37.69 -7.91
N VAL A 10 -7.24 37.32 -7.73
CA VAL A 10 -6.81 35.96 -7.94
C VAL A 10 -7.25 35.16 -6.71
N MET A 11 -8.35 34.43 -6.84
CA MET A 11 -8.67 33.36 -5.92
C MET A 11 -7.66 32.24 -6.16
N VAL A 12 -6.72 32.11 -5.26
CA VAL A 12 -5.93 30.88 -5.12
C VAL A 12 -6.85 29.90 -4.40
N THR A 13 -7.60 29.13 -5.18
CA THR A 13 -8.23 27.91 -4.65
C THR A 13 -7.11 26.95 -4.32
N PRO A 14 -7.05 26.39 -3.09
CA PRO A 14 -6.19 25.25 -2.86
C PRO A 14 -6.66 24.14 -3.81
N MET A 15 -5.79 23.69 -4.69
CA MET A 15 -5.99 22.45 -5.42
C MET A 15 -5.95 21.33 -4.36
N VAL A 16 -7.09 20.98 -3.81
CA VAL A 16 -7.29 19.71 -3.16
C VAL A 16 -7.19 18.69 -4.30
N MET A 17 -6.12 17.90 -4.32
CA MET A 17 -6.05 16.74 -5.20
C MET A 17 -7.10 15.76 -4.70
N PHE A 18 -8.27 15.82 -5.31
CA PHE A 18 -9.25 14.76 -5.19
C PHE A 18 -8.69 13.54 -5.91
N SER A 19 -8.53 12.46 -5.19
CA SER A 19 -8.45 11.13 -5.78
C SER A 19 -9.69 10.97 -6.66
N GLN A 20 -9.49 10.99 -7.98
CA GLN A 20 -10.57 10.68 -8.91
C GLN A 20 -10.84 9.19 -8.78
N THR A 21 -11.90 8.79 -8.07
CA THR A 21 -12.60 7.57 -8.45
C THR A 21 -12.79 7.64 -9.95
N ARG A 22 -12.44 6.57 -10.68
CA ARG A 22 -12.64 6.52 -12.13
C ARG A 22 -14.14 6.67 -12.42
N GLU A 23 -14.60 7.91 -12.47
CA GLU A 23 -15.99 8.26 -12.82
C GLU A 23 -16.28 7.93 -14.28
N THR A 24 -15.25 7.66 -15.08
CA THR A 24 -15.38 7.47 -16.52
C THR A 24 -14.93 6.07 -16.95
N THR A 25 -15.69 5.49 -17.85
CA THR A 25 -15.31 4.28 -18.59
C THR A 25 -13.99 4.51 -19.34
N SER A 26 -13.01 3.61 -19.17
CA SER A 26 -11.74 3.69 -19.89
C SER A 26 -11.60 2.51 -20.86
N ILE A 27 -11.11 2.79 -22.09
CA ILE A 27 -10.92 1.78 -23.14
C ILE A 27 -9.53 1.91 -23.72
N GLU A 28 -8.71 0.90 -23.50
CA GLU A 28 -7.37 0.80 -24.06
C GLU A 28 -7.40 0.02 -25.36
N LYS A 29 -6.57 0.46 -26.32
CA LYS A 29 -6.47 -0.17 -27.62
C LYS A 29 -5.01 -0.37 -28.00
N ASN A 30 -4.73 -1.48 -28.68
CA ASN A 30 -3.43 -1.71 -29.29
C ASN A 30 -3.18 -0.78 -30.51
N LYS A 31 -1.99 -0.85 -31.09
CA LYS A 31 -1.61 -0.04 -32.27
C LYS A 31 -2.51 -0.24 -33.48
N ALA A 32 -3.24 -1.36 -33.55
CA ALA A 32 -4.21 -1.65 -34.60
C ALA A 32 -5.61 -1.10 -34.29
N GLY A 33 -5.79 -0.43 -33.16
CA GLY A 33 -7.08 0.13 -32.72
C GLY A 33 -8.05 -0.90 -32.14
N ILE A 34 -7.56 -2.11 -31.81
CA ILE A 34 -8.32 -3.18 -31.17
C ILE A 34 -8.31 -2.96 -29.67
N VAL A 35 -9.46 -3.09 -29.05
CA VAL A 35 -9.59 -2.98 -27.60
C VAL A 35 -8.85 -4.15 -26.95
N THR A 36 -7.92 -3.85 -26.06
CA THR A 36 -7.19 -4.85 -25.26
C THR A 36 -7.68 -4.89 -23.82
N LYS A 37 -8.13 -3.73 -23.31
CA LYS A 37 -8.69 -3.60 -21.98
C LYS A 37 -9.87 -2.63 -22.01
N ALA A 38 -10.88 -2.88 -21.19
CA ALA A 38 -11.97 -1.97 -20.95
C ALA A 38 -12.38 -2.02 -19.49
N TYR A 39 -12.58 -0.87 -18.89
CA TYR A 39 -13.12 -0.70 -17.55
C TYR A 39 -14.41 0.10 -17.66
N PHE A 40 -15.47 -0.40 -17.06
CA PHE A 40 -16.79 0.19 -17.10
C PHE A 40 -17.16 0.74 -15.72
N SER A 41 -17.30 2.05 -15.62
CA SER A 41 -17.82 2.68 -14.42
C SER A 41 -19.35 2.60 -14.36
N ALA A 42 -19.88 2.17 -13.24
CA ALA A 42 -21.33 2.16 -13.00
C ALA A 42 -21.93 3.58 -12.95
N GLN A 43 -21.10 4.61 -12.73
CA GLN A 43 -21.46 6.02 -12.61
C GLN A 43 -21.38 6.76 -13.96
N ASP A 44 -20.72 6.20 -14.96
CA ASP A 44 -20.62 6.83 -16.28
C ASP A 44 -21.91 6.65 -17.09
N MET A 45 -22.79 7.65 -17.01
CA MET A 45 -24.04 7.69 -17.77
C MET A 45 -23.86 7.85 -19.28
N THR A 46 -22.62 8.11 -19.74
CA THR A 46 -22.31 8.33 -21.17
C THR A 46 -21.83 7.07 -21.87
N ALA A 47 -21.36 6.07 -21.13
CA ALA A 47 -20.84 4.82 -21.66
C ALA A 47 -21.91 3.72 -21.71
N VAL A 48 -21.87 2.93 -22.77
CA VAL A 48 -22.71 1.70 -22.85
C VAL A 48 -21.98 0.60 -22.11
N VAL A 49 -22.45 0.25 -20.91
CA VAL A 49 -21.90 -0.84 -20.11
C VAL A 49 -22.49 -2.16 -20.60
N PRO A 50 -21.70 -3.09 -21.18
CA PRO A 50 -22.20 -4.37 -21.64
C PRO A 50 -22.71 -5.24 -20.47
N THR A 51 -23.74 -6.02 -20.73
CA THR A 51 -24.26 -7.01 -19.79
C THR A 51 -23.86 -8.45 -20.18
N SER A 52 -23.21 -8.61 -21.32
CA SER A 52 -22.71 -9.90 -21.82
C SER A 52 -21.49 -9.75 -22.71
N ALA A 53 -20.70 -10.81 -22.85
CA ALA A 53 -19.58 -10.89 -23.79
C ALA A 53 -20.02 -10.58 -25.23
N SER A 54 -21.16 -11.12 -25.66
CA SER A 54 -21.71 -10.87 -27.01
C SER A 54 -22.03 -9.40 -27.26
N GLU A 55 -22.51 -8.70 -26.26
CA GLU A 55 -22.74 -7.26 -26.34
C GLU A 55 -21.43 -6.49 -26.43
N PHE A 56 -20.41 -6.89 -25.67
CA PHE A 56 -19.08 -6.31 -25.74
C PHE A 56 -18.46 -6.49 -27.16
N PHE A 57 -18.51 -7.71 -27.68
CA PHE A 57 -17.95 -7.99 -29.01
C PHE A 57 -18.61 -7.14 -30.09
N ARG A 58 -19.93 -7.01 -30.05
CA ARG A 58 -20.69 -6.20 -30.99
C ARG A 58 -20.38 -4.71 -30.86
N THR A 59 -20.21 -4.21 -29.64
CA THR A 59 -20.08 -2.78 -29.39
C THR A 59 -18.64 -2.28 -29.56
N TYR A 60 -17.66 -3.06 -29.14
CA TYR A 60 -16.28 -2.61 -29.00
C TYR A 60 -15.30 -3.26 -29.95
N LEU A 61 -15.64 -4.43 -30.51
CA LEU A 61 -14.82 -5.10 -31.52
C LEU A 61 -15.54 -5.10 -32.87
N LYS A 62 -14.78 -4.92 -33.93
CA LYS A 62 -15.28 -5.05 -35.31
C LYS A 62 -15.12 -6.49 -35.77
N THR A 63 -15.82 -7.40 -35.13
CA THR A 63 -15.80 -8.83 -35.46
C THR A 63 -16.50 -9.09 -36.78
N LYS A 64 -16.08 -10.13 -37.48
CA LYS A 64 -16.68 -10.56 -38.74
C LYS A 64 -17.72 -11.67 -38.48
N PRO A 65 -18.58 -12.00 -39.46
CA PRO A 65 -19.52 -13.11 -39.35
C PRO A 65 -18.85 -14.48 -39.14
N GLU A 66 -17.63 -14.63 -39.61
CA GLU A 66 -16.79 -15.83 -39.49
C GLU A 66 -16.20 -16.00 -38.10
N ASP A 67 -16.15 -14.92 -37.33
CA ASP A 67 -15.66 -14.95 -35.97
C ASP A 67 -16.74 -15.42 -35.03
N SER A 68 -16.36 -16.27 -34.10
CA SER A 68 -17.21 -16.68 -32.96
C SER A 68 -16.38 -16.75 -31.69
N PHE A 69 -17.05 -16.62 -30.56
CA PHE A 69 -16.42 -16.67 -29.24
C PHE A 69 -17.14 -17.71 -28.41
N VAL A 70 -16.41 -18.72 -27.96
CA VAL A 70 -16.95 -19.81 -27.15
C VAL A 70 -16.65 -19.51 -25.69
N ALA A 71 -17.74 -19.30 -24.95
CA ALA A 71 -17.66 -18.95 -23.55
C ALA A 71 -17.54 -20.17 -22.65
N ARG A 72 -16.70 -20.04 -21.59
CA ARG A 72 -16.71 -20.92 -20.43
C ARG A 72 -16.81 -20.05 -19.17
N GLU A 73 -17.74 -20.40 -18.30
CA GLU A 73 -17.93 -19.70 -17.04
C GLU A 73 -16.94 -20.23 -15.99
N LEU A 74 -16.28 -19.31 -15.27
CA LEU A 74 -15.45 -19.64 -14.13
C LEU A 74 -16.30 -19.60 -12.86
N LYS A 75 -16.09 -20.55 -11.97
CA LYS A 75 -16.75 -20.55 -10.65
C LYS A 75 -16.31 -19.34 -9.83
N SER A 76 -17.26 -18.52 -9.42
CA SER A 76 -17.04 -17.47 -8.43
C SER A 76 -17.54 -17.91 -7.06
N HIS A 77 -16.82 -17.53 -6.00
CA HIS A 77 -17.27 -17.75 -4.62
C HIS A 77 -18.31 -16.71 -4.16
N ASP A 78 -18.36 -15.57 -4.82
CA ASP A 78 -19.35 -14.51 -4.58
C ASP A 78 -20.55 -14.63 -5.55
N LYS A 79 -21.74 -14.55 -5.01
CA LYS A 79 -23.00 -14.63 -5.78
C LYS A 79 -23.27 -13.39 -6.65
N THR A 80 -22.58 -12.29 -6.39
CA THR A 80 -22.74 -11.02 -7.10
C THR A 80 -21.77 -10.87 -8.25
N THR A 81 -20.66 -11.62 -8.24
CA THR A 81 -19.61 -11.60 -9.28
C THR A 81 -19.67 -12.84 -10.16
N ARG A 82 -19.37 -12.65 -11.44
CA ARG A 82 -19.27 -13.71 -12.44
C ARG A 82 -18.09 -13.41 -13.36
N HIS A 83 -17.33 -14.45 -13.66
CA HIS A 83 -16.21 -14.38 -14.61
C HIS A 83 -16.49 -15.30 -15.79
N GLU A 84 -16.09 -14.86 -16.97
CA GLU A 84 -16.35 -15.58 -18.22
C GLU A 84 -15.12 -15.47 -19.13
N ILE A 85 -14.57 -16.60 -19.57
CA ILE A 85 -13.51 -16.64 -20.59
C ILE A 85 -14.15 -16.97 -21.92
N CYS A 86 -13.83 -16.20 -22.96
CA CYS A 86 -14.29 -16.43 -24.30
C CYS A 86 -13.10 -16.66 -25.22
N ASP A 87 -12.90 -17.91 -25.66
CA ASP A 87 -11.90 -18.24 -26.68
C ASP A 87 -12.38 -17.82 -28.06
N GLN A 88 -11.51 -17.22 -28.86
CA GLN A 88 -11.82 -16.83 -30.25
C GLN A 88 -11.75 -18.04 -31.19
N TYR A 89 -12.73 -18.13 -32.09
CA TYR A 89 -12.79 -19.07 -33.21
C TYR A 89 -13.04 -18.31 -34.52
N TYR A 90 -12.52 -18.81 -35.59
CA TYR A 90 -12.76 -18.31 -36.95
C TYR A 90 -13.21 -19.48 -37.82
N ASN A 91 -14.41 -19.38 -38.41
CA ASN A 91 -15.09 -20.50 -39.14
C ASN A 91 -15.06 -21.84 -38.38
N GLY A 92 -15.24 -21.79 -37.04
CA GLY A 92 -15.26 -22.96 -36.18
C GLY A 92 -13.89 -23.52 -35.78
N VAL A 93 -12.79 -22.90 -36.23
CA VAL A 93 -11.42 -23.29 -35.86
C VAL A 93 -10.91 -22.35 -34.78
N LYS A 94 -10.34 -22.89 -33.70
CA LYS A 94 -9.79 -22.11 -32.57
C LYS A 94 -8.60 -21.26 -33.01
N VAL A 95 -8.61 -19.97 -32.61
CA VAL A 95 -7.51 -19.02 -32.83
C VAL A 95 -6.66 -18.96 -31.57
N VAL A 96 -5.43 -19.42 -31.68
CA VAL A 96 -4.49 -19.45 -30.55
C VAL A 96 -4.08 -18.04 -30.16
N GLY A 97 -4.21 -17.71 -28.89
CA GLY A 97 -3.93 -16.38 -28.34
C GLY A 97 -5.03 -15.36 -28.55
N GLY A 98 -6.15 -15.72 -29.19
CA GLY A 98 -7.33 -14.88 -29.34
C GLY A 98 -8.40 -15.22 -28.30
N GLY A 99 -8.92 -14.19 -27.64
CA GLY A 99 -10.00 -14.35 -26.67
C GLY A 99 -10.04 -13.22 -25.64
N TYR A 100 -11.04 -13.29 -24.77
CA TYR A 100 -11.25 -12.28 -23.74
C TYR A 100 -11.66 -12.92 -22.43
N VAL A 101 -11.27 -12.28 -21.33
CA VAL A 101 -11.78 -12.52 -19.98
C VAL A 101 -12.69 -11.36 -19.61
N PHE A 102 -13.88 -11.68 -19.13
CA PHE A 102 -14.88 -10.73 -18.70
C PHE A 102 -15.20 -10.89 -17.23
N HIS A 103 -15.33 -9.77 -16.56
CA HIS A 103 -15.74 -9.69 -15.16
C HIS A 103 -17.06 -8.95 -15.08
N TYR A 104 -17.97 -9.50 -14.30
CA TYR A 104 -19.32 -8.94 -14.12
C TYR A 104 -19.60 -8.77 -12.63
N ARG A 105 -20.28 -7.70 -12.29
CA ARG A 105 -20.80 -7.47 -10.95
C ARG A 105 -22.26 -7.04 -11.03
N ASN A 106 -23.11 -7.68 -10.23
CA ASN A 106 -24.56 -7.43 -10.25
C ASN A 106 -25.15 -7.48 -11.67
N GLY A 107 -24.65 -8.39 -12.50
CA GLY A 107 -25.11 -8.61 -13.87
C GLY A 107 -24.60 -7.60 -14.91
N LYS A 108 -23.79 -6.61 -14.53
CA LYS A 108 -23.15 -5.65 -15.44
C LYS A 108 -21.67 -5.98 -15.59
N MET A 109 -21.12 -5.79 -16.78
CA MET A 109 -19.69 -5.93 -17.02
C MET A 109 -18.95 -4.79 -16.35
N THR A 110 -17.96 -5.14 -15.53
CA THR A 110 -17.05 -4.16 -14.92
C THR A 110 -15.74 -4.05 -15.68
N ARG A 111 -15.30 -5.17 -16.30
CA ARG A 111 -14.03 -5.24 -17.03
C ARG A 111 -14.08 -6.23 -18.15
N ALA A 112 -13.25 -5.94 -19.17
CA ALA A 112 -12.91 -6.86 -20.23
C ALA A 112 -11.42 -6.75 -20.53
N ARG A 113 -10.72 -7.87 -20.63
CA ARG A 113 -9.31 -7.92 -21.06
C ARG A 113 -9.13 -9.06 -22.03
N GLY A 114 -8.33 -8.83 -23.06
CA GLY A 114 -8.03 -9.89 -24.03
C GLY A 114 -7.45 -9.33 -25.33
N GLU A 115 -7.37 -10.22 -26.29
CA GLU A 115 -6.90 -9.87 -27.61
C GLU A 115 -7.84 -10.46 -28.66
N TYR A 116 -8.28 -9.64 -29.58
CA TYR A 116 -8.94 -10.06 -30.80
C TYR A 116 -7.91 -10.09 -31.91
N ILE A 117 -7.72 -11.26 -32.53
CA ILE A 117 -6.82 -11.47 -33.65
C ILE A 117 -7.65 -11.35 -34.92
N PRO A 118 -7.61 -10.21 -35.65
CA PRO A 118 -8.40 -10.03 -36.85
C PRO A 118 -7.83 -10.86 -37.99
N ILE A 119 -8.60 -11.81 -38.47
CA ILE A 119 -8.27 -12.62 -39.65
C ILE A 119 -8.91 -11.97 -40.88
N LYS A 120 -8.07 -11.47 -41.80
CA LYS A 120 -8.57 -10.80 -43.01
C LYS A 120 -9.31 -11.77 -43.93
N GLU A 121 -8.68 -12.88 -44.21
CA GLU A 121 -9.20 -13.94 -45.06
C GLU A 121 -8.31 -15.18 -44.85
N LEU A 122 -8.91 -16.30 -44.41
CA LEU A 122 -8.19 -17.54 -44.23
C LEU A 122 -9.10 -18.70 -44.65
N ASN A 123 -8.63 -19.52 -45.53
CA ASN A 123 -9.30 -20.78 -45.83
C ASN A 123 -9.10 -21.75 -44.66
N THR A 124 -10.18 -22.12 -43.99
CA THR A 124 -10.17 -23.04 -42.86
C THR A 124 -10.40 -24.51 -43.26
N LYS A 125 -10.48 -24.80 -44.54
CA LYS A 125 -10.46 -26.17 -45.06
C LYS A 125 -9.04 -26.55 -45.43
N PRO A 126 -8.41 -27.54 -44.79
CA PRO A 126 -7.06 -27.94 -45.10
C PRO A 126 -6.97 -28.43 -46.56
N SER A 127 -5.83 -28.15 -47.23
CA SER A 127 -5.55 -28.62 -48.59
C SER A 127 -4.78 -29.93 -48.60
N ILE A 128 -4.19 -30.29 -47.49
CA ILE A 128 -3.52 -31.60 -47.25
C ILE A 128 -4.23 -32.32 -46.14
N SER A 129 -4.16 -33.62 -46.15
CA SER A 129 -4.67 -34.46 -45.06
C SER A 129 -3.72 -34.40 -43.85
N LYS A 130 -4.19 -34.86 -42.71
CA LYS A 130 -3.43 -34.98 -41.50
C LYS A 130 -2.27 -35.97 -41.69
N GLU A 131 -2.53 -37.06 -42.37
CA GLU A 131 -1.52 -38.08 -42.71
C GLU A 131 -0.40 -37.50 -43.57
N GLU A 132 -0.73 -36.64 -44.53
CA GLU A 132 0.26 -35.92 -45.35
C GLU A 132 1.06 -34.94 -44.53
N ALA A 133 0.45 -34.23 -43.55
CA ALA A 133 1.16 -33.37 -42.60
C ALA A 133 2.09 -34.15 -41.66
N MET A 134 1.66 -35.34 -41.19
CA MET A 134 2.52 -36.23 -40.42
C MET A 134 3.71 -36.74 -41.24
N LEU A 135 3.51 -37.08 -42.49
CA LEU A 135 4.62 -37.43 -43.40
C LEU A 135 5.59 -36.27 -43.60
N ALA A 136 5.06 -35.07 -43.87
CA ALA A 136 5.87 -33.87 -44.05
C ALA A 136 6.73 -33.55 -42.82
N PHE A 137 6.19 -33.78 -41.61
CA PHE A 137 6.95 -33.59 -40.38
C PHE A 137 7.99 -34.70 -40.16
N ALA A 138 7.65 -35.95 -40.44
CA ALA A 138 8.61 -37.09 -40.41
C ALA A 138 9.81 -36.86 -41.36
N ASP A 139 9.52 -36.45 -42.59
CA ASP A 139 10.54 -36.12 -43.60
C ASP A 139 11.41 -34.94 -43.17
N TYR A 140 10.82 -33.88 -42.64
CA TYR A 140 11.54 -32.72 -42.10
C TYR A 140 12.51 -33.11 -40.97
N LYS A 141 12.16 -34.11 -40.13
CA LYS A 141 12.98 -34.64 -39.05
C LYS A 141 13.89 -35.76 -39.45
N GLY A 142 13.74 -36.32 -40.61
CA GLY A 142 14.51 -37.49 -41.06
C GLY A 142 14.24 -38.76 -40.27
N ILE A 143 13.02 -38.98 -39.86
CA ILE A 143 12.55 -40.13 -39.05
C ILE A 143 11.47 -40.95 -39.79
N SER A 144 11.21 -42.18 -39.32
CA SER A 144 10.14 -42.97 -39.86
C SER A 144 8.75 -42.50 -39.46
N LYS A 145 7.79 -42.68 -40.33
CA LYS A 145 6.38 -42.23 -40.11
C LYS A 145 5.76 -42.81 -38.87
N GLU A 146 6.06 -44.02 -38.50
CA GLU A 146 5.52 -44.78 -37.39
C GLU A 146 5.81 -44.09 -36.01
N ARG A 147 6.76 -43.15 -36.02
CA ARG A 147 7.15 -42.38 -34.84
C ARG A 147 6.39 -41.06 -34.68
N VAL A 148 5.60 -40.73 -35.64
CA VAL A 148 4.79 -39.49 -35.59
C VAL A 148 3.42 -39.83 -35.09
N ILE A 149 3.04 -39.23 -34.01
CA ILE A 149 1.77 -39.45 -33.32
C ILE A 149 0.86 -38.25 -33.51
N ASP A 150 -0.40 -38.54 -33.78
CA ASP A 150 -1.48 -37.55 -33.74
C ASP A 150 -1.85 -37.25 -32.28
N TYR A 151 -1.36 -36.15 -31.77
CA TYR A 151 -1.61 -35.75 -30.39
C TYR A 151 -2.82 -34.84 -30.22
N PHE A 152 -3.17 -34.03 -31.25
CA PHE A 152 -4.34 -33.17 -31.23
C PHE A 152 -5.18 -33.44 -32.46
N SER A 153 -6.44 -33.81 -32.20
CA SER A 153 -7.40 -34.08 -33.26
C SER A 153 -7.84 -32.85 -34.05
N ASP A 154 -7.57 -31.63 -33.52
CA ASP A 154 -8.17 -30.41 -34.04
C ASP A 154 -7.15 -29.52 -34.78
N LEU A 155 -7.60 -28.89 -35.85
CA LEU A 155 -6.90 -27.81 -36.50
C LEU A 155 -6.90 -26.56 -35.60
N LEU A 156 -5.78 -25.82 -35.61
CA LEU A 156 -5.66 -24.54 -34.93
C LEU A 156 -5.28 -23.44 -35.93
N ILE A 157 -5.67 -22.22 -35.64
CA ILE A 157 -5.14 -21.05 -36.33
C ILE A 157 -4.08 -20.43 -35.46
N MET A 158 -2.82 -20.45 -35.93
CA MET A 158 -1.68 -19.90 -35.26
C MET A 158 -1.37 -18.51 -35.76
N ASN A 159 -1.27 -17.52 -34.89
CA ASN A 159 -0.80 -16.19 -35.21
C ASN A 159 0.70 -16.11 -34.85
N LEU A 160 1.54 -16.52 -35.80
CA LEU A 160 2.99 -16.59 -35.55
C LEU A 160 3.63 -15.21 -35.68
N PRO A 161 4.48 -14.81 -34.72
CA PRO A 161 5.29 -13.62 -34.87
C PRO A 161 6.24 -13.81 -36.07
N ALA A 162 6.40 -12.78 -36.85
CA ALA A 162 7.32 -12.79 -37.98
C ALA A 162 8.74 -13.08 -37.52
N GLN A 163 9.26 -14.26 -37.75
CA GLN A 163 10.62 -14.71 -37.37
C GLN A 163 11.75 -14.03 -38.16
N SER A 164 11.46 -13.00 -38.93
CA SER A 164 12.49 -12.23 -39.63
C SER A 164 12.25 -10.74 -39.46
N SER A 165 13.32 -10.00 -39.25
CA SER A 165 13.40 -8.54 -39.20
C SER A 165 12.88 -7.80 -40.47
N ARG A 166 12.27 -8.52 -41.41
CA ARG A 166 11.71 -8.01 -42.67
C ARG A 166 10.22 -8.25 -42.89
N ALA A 167 9.54 -9.04 -42.06
CA ALA A 167 8.08 -9.25 -42.15
C ALA A 167 7.34 -8.36 -41.18
N LYS A 168 6.70 -7.32 -41.64
CA LYS A 168 5.98 -6.33 -40.81
C LYS A 168 4.63 -6.82 -40.28
N ASP A 169 4.11 -7.95 -40.72
CA ASP A 169 2.77 -8.43 -40.37
C ASP A 169 2.83 -9.93 -40.04
N ALA A 170 2.42 -10.29 -38.83
CA ALA A 170 2.10 -11.67 -38.49
C ALA A 170 0.85 -12.09 -39.26
N SER A 171 0.91 -13.18 -40.00
CA SER A 171 -0.25 -13.71 -40.71
C SER A 171 -0.76 -14.97 -40.02
N PRO A 172 -2.08 -15.06 -39.71
CA PRO A 172 -2.67 -16.26 -39.22
C PRO A 172 -2.56 -17.40 -40.24
N VAL A 173 -2.17 -18.60 -39.75
CA VAL A 173 -1.99 -19.82 -40.58
C VAL A 173 -2.83 -20.96 -40.00
N LEU A 174 -3.55 -21.68 -40.85
CA LEU A 174 -4.20 -22.91 -40.48
C LEU A 174 -3.16 -24.00 -40.26
N THR A 175 -3.18 -24.65 -39.10
CA THR A 175 -2.07 -25.46 -38.64
C THR A 175 -2.54 -26.79 -38.10
N TYR A 176 -1.90 -27.89 -38.52
CA TYR A 176 -1.92 -29.16 -37.79
C TYR A 176 -0.87 -29.12 -36.67
N VAL A 177 -1.20 -29.63 -35.52
CA VAL A 177 -0.26 -29.85 -34.43
C VAL A 177 0.05 -31.33 -34.33
N ILE A 178 1.26 -31.71 -34.61
CA ILE A 178 1.71 -33.10 -34.71
C ILE A 178 2.84 -33.33 -33.71
N TYR A 179 2.89 -34.48 -33.14
CA TYR A 179 3.85 -34.85 -32.12
C TYR A 179 4.74 -36.01 -32.55
N ILE A 180 6.04 -35.94 -32.19
CA ILE A 180 7.00 -37.01 -32.36
C ILE A 180 7.38 -37.57 -30.99
N GLU A 181 7.19 -38.89 -30.82
CA GLU A 181 7.60 -39.61 -29.61
C GLU A 181 9.12 -39.85 -29.60
N ALA A 182 9.73 -39.62 -28.42
CA ALA A 182 11.16 -39.88 -28.22
C ALA A 182 11.53 -41.38 -28.31
N ASN A 183 12.69 -41.67 -28.83
CA ASN A 183 13.26 -43.02 -28.79
C ASN A 183 14.79 -43.03 -28.59
N GLY A 184 15.28 -42.30 -27.61
CA GLY A 184 16.71 -42.31 -27.24
C GLY A 184 17.66 -41.61 -28.24
N LYS A 185 17.23 -41.31 -29.49
CA LYS A 185 18.04 -40.57 -30.49
C LYS A 185 17.41 -39.23 -30.90
N VAL A 186 16.13 -39.03 -30.67
CA VAL A 186 15.40 -37.83 -30.98
C VAL A 186 14.55 -37.50 -29.77
N SER A 187 14.63 -36.26 -29.29
CA SER A 187 13.75 -35.75 -28.24
C SER A 187 12.33 -35.61 -28.73
N ASP A 188 11.37 -35.71 -27.83
CA ASP A 188 9.99 -35.34 -28.04
C ASP A 188 9.86 -33.94 -28.63
N GLU A 189 9.01 -33.81 -29.62
CA GLU A 189 8.84 -32.53 -30.31
C GLU A 189 7.45 -32.37 -30.91
N PHE A 190 6.87 -31.18 -30.72
CA PHE A 190 5.66 -30.77 -31.44
C PHE A 190 6.06 -30.06 -32.73
N GLY A 191 5.46 -30.46 -33.83
CA GLY A 191 5.51 -29.80 -35.12
C GLY A 191 4.22 -29.04 -35.37
N TYR A 192 4.33 -27.82 -35.79
CA TYR A 192 3.22 -27.00 -36.25
C TYR A 192 3.34 -26.92 -37.79
N ILE A 193 2.41 -27.56 -38.48
CA ILE A 193 2.51 -27.78 -39.92
C ILE A 193 1.40 -27.02 -40.61
N ASP A 194 1.72 -26.20 -41.61
CA ASP A 194 0.76 -25.49 -42.45
C ASP A 194 -0.16 -26.50 -43.15
N ALA A 195 -1.46 -26.43 -42.83
CA ALA A 195 -2.46 -27.36 -43.34
C ALA A 195 -2.78 -27.20 -44.82
N HIS A 196 -2.21 -26.22 -45.51
CA HIS A 196 -2.38 -26.01 -46.95
C HIS A 196 -1.23 -26.53 -47.79
N ASN A 197 0.00 -26.53 -47.24
CA ASN A 197 1.17 -26.85 -48.06
C ASN A 197 2.16 -27.82 -47.40
N GLY A 198 1.92 -28.30 -46.18
CA GLY A 198 2.75 -29.23 -45.44
C GLY A 198 4.05 -28.63 -44.91
N LYS A 199 4.23 -27.29 -44.99
CA LYS A 199 5.42 -26.66 -44.50
C LYS A 199 5.44 -26.70 -42.96
N VAL A 200 6.55 -27.16 -42.37
CA VAL A 200 6.79 -27.03 -40.93
C VAL A 200 7.04 -25.56 -40.62
N ILE A 201 6.15 -24.95 -39.86
CA ILE A 201 6.17 -23.54 -39.53
C ILE A 201 6.99 -23.30 -38.26
N LEU A 202 6.79 -24.14 -37.26
CA LEU A 202 7.42 -24.07 -35.97
C LEU A 202 7.62 -25.49 -35.45
N THR A 203 8.70 -25.69 -34.74
CA THR A 203 8.87 -26.87 -33.92
C THR A 203 9.19 -26.47 -32.48
N THR A 204 8.58 -27.13 -31.53
CA THR A 204 8.88 -26.94 -30.09
C THR A 204 9.26 -28.28 -29.52
N LYS A 205 10.43 -28.37 -28.88
CA LYS A 205 10.79 -29.57 -28.13
C LYS A 205 9.76 -29.72 -27.01
N GLY A 206 9.01 -30.81 -27.02
CA GLY A 206 8.17 -31.24 -25.96
C GLY A 206 8.84 -32.40 -25.27
N SER A 207 8.98 -32.42 -23.99
CA SER A 207 9.18 -33.69 -23.31
C SER A 207 7.79 -34.37 -23.31
N ALA A 208 7.57 -35.30 -24.24
CA ALA A 208 6.54 -36.28 -24.02
C ALA A 208 7.09 -37.28 -23.05
N SER A 209 6.88 -36.93 -21.88
CA SER A 209 7.06 -37.82 -20.77
C SER A 209 5.65 -38.22 -20.32
N TYR A 210 5.46 -39.49 -20.10
CA TYR A 210 4.27 -39.95 -19.37
C TYR A 210 4.34 -39.34 -17.98
N SER A 211 3.24 -38.73 -17.52
CA SER A 211 3.17 -38.25 -16.13
C SER A 211 3.27 -39.45 -15.19
N ALA A 212 4.14 -39.35 -14.21
CA ALA A 212 4.35 -40.34 -13.17
C ALA A 212 4.24 -39.67 -11.79
N ASN A 213 3.89 -40.44 -10.78
CA ASN A 213 3.93 -39.95 -9.40
C ASN A 213 5.26 -40.37 -8.77
N GLY A 214 6.12 -39.43 -8.47
CA GLY A 214 7.39 -39.60 -7.78
C GLY A 214 7.33 -39.20 -6.32
N THR A 215 8.32 -39.61 -5.58
CA THR A 215 8.59 -39.20 -4.20
C THR A 215 9.87 -38.38 -4.14
N LEU A 216 9.76 -37.15 -3.63
CA LEU A 216 10.92 -36.25 -3.50
C LEU A 216 11.27 -36.07 -2.02
N GLU A 217 12.53 -36.31 -1.66
CA GLU A 217 13.06 -35.96 -0.36
C GLU A 217 13.48 -34.48 -0.37
N THR A 218 12.66 -33.60 0.25
CA THR A 218 12.91 -32.17 0.30
C THR A 218 13.66 -31.74 1.56
N LEU A 219 14.25 -30.54 1.54
CA LEU A 219 14.94 -29.96 2.70
C LEU A 219 13.97 -29.44 3.76
N TYR A 220 12.83 -28.89 3.31
CA TYR A 220 11.94 -28.11 4.18
C TYR A 220 10.59 -28.78 4.42
N SER A 221 10.15 -29.67 3.53
CA SER A 221 8.82 -30.27 3.57
C SER A 221 8.81 -31.78 3.81
N GLY A 222 10.00 -32.36 4.07
CA GLY A 222 10.17 -33.82 4.24
C GLY A 222 9.99 -34.58 2.93
N ASN A 223 9.50 -35.81 3.02
CA ASN A 223 9.18 -36.61 1.84
C ASN A 223 7.81 -36.22 1.30
N VAL A 224 7.77 -35.78 0.04
CA VAL A 224 6.56 -35.29 -0.62
C VAL A 224 6.30 -36.02 -1.93
N ASN A 225 5.06 -36.11 -2.32
CA ASN A 225 4.71 -36.61 -3.65
C ASN A 225 4.67 -35.45 -4.65
N ALA A 226 5.19 -35.72 -5.85
CA ALA A 226 5.15 -34.79 -6.96
C ALA A 226 4.84 -35.53 -8.26
N VAL A 227 4.20 -34.83 -9.19
CA VAL A 227 4.07 -35.34 -10.56
C VAL A 227 5.41 -35.09 -11.25
N THR A 228 5.96 -36.14 -11.84
CA THR A 228 7.20 -36.13 -12.63
C THR A 228 6.90 -36.55 -14.04
N SER A 229 7.83 -36.38 -14.94
CA SER A 229 7.70 -36.85 -16.29
C SER A 229 8.66 -38.01 -16.54
N TYR A 230 8.24 -39.04 -17.31
CA TYR A 230 9.03 -40.23 -17.67
C TYR A 230 9.24 -40.29 -19.18
N ASP A 231 10.48 -40.27 -19.64
CA ASP A 231 10.84 -40.25 -21.06
C ASP A 231 11.03 -41.66 -21.69
N GLY A 232 10.71 -42.70 -20.93
CA GLY A 232 10.93 -44.11 -21.33
C GLY A 232 12.23 -44.72 -20.75
N ASN A 233 13.13 -43.90 -20.20
CA ASN A 233 14.36 -44.32 -19.56
C ASN A 233 14.55 -43.76 -18.17
N ASN A 234 14.28 -42.46 -18.00
CA ASN A 234 14.43 -41.72 -16.75
C ASN A 234 13.22 -40.86 -16.43
N TYR A 235 13.11 -40.50 -15.16
CA TYR A 235 12.17 -39.53 -14.65
C TYR A 235 12.82 -38.15 -14.60
N HIS A 236 12.01 -37.09 -14.81
CA HIS A 236 12.48 -35.70 -14.85
C HIS A 236 11.59 -34.80 -13.97
N LEU A 237 12.16 -33.71 -13.43
CA LEU A 237 11.43 -32.68 -12.71
C LEU A 237 10.70 -31.76 -13.70
N ALA A 238 9.78 -32.33 -14.43
CA ALA A 238 8.91 -31.68 -15.42
C ALA A 238 7.47 -32.18 -15.27
N ASP A 239 6.50 -31.28 -15.44
CA ASP A 239 5.09 -31.56 -15.35
C ASP A 239 4.30 -30.77 -16.39
N SER A 240 3.62 -31.47 -17.25
CA SER A 240 2.71 -30.90 -18.28
C SER A 240 1.25 -31.29 -18.06
N THR A 241 0.90 -31.88 -16.91
CA THR A 241 -0.47 -32.32 -16.60
C THR A 241 -1.34 -31.18 -16.09
N ARG A 242 -0.74 -30.06 -15.71
CA ARG A 242 -1.38 -28.83 -15.27
C ARG A 242 -1.65 -27.91 -16.46
N GLY A 243 -2.44 -26.87 -16.30
CA GLY A 243 -2.71 -25.87 -17.34
C GLY A 243 -1.49 -25.03 -17.72
N ALA A 244 -0.42 -25.09 -16.95
CA ALA A 244 0.91 -24.56 -17.25
C ALA A 244 1.95 -25.68 -17.15
N VAL A 245 2.99 -25.60 -17.97
CA VAL A 245 4.15 -26.49 -17.84
C VAL A 245 5.01 -26.02 -16.67
N ILE A 246 5.42 -26.96 -15.81
CA ILE A 246 6.32 -26.71 -14.68
C ILE A 246 7.61 -27.46 -14.93
N HIS A 247 8.77 -26.79 -14.87
CA HIS A 247 10.05 -27.43 -15.12
C HIS A 247 11.18 -26.80 -14.29
N THR A 248 12.05 -27.66 -13.75
CA THR A 248 13.22 -27.23 -12.97
C THR A 248 14.49 -27.82 -13.56
N TRP A 249 15.49 -26.97 -13.81
CA TRP A 249 16.79 -27.33 -14.38
C TRP A 249 17.94 -26.94 -13.45
N ASP A 250 19.12 -27.56 -13.69
CA ASP A 250 20.39 -27.22 -13.05
C ASP A 250 21.28 -26.42 -14.00
N LEU A 251 21.69 -25.22 -13.58
CA LEU A 251 22.63 -24.38 -14.33
C LEU A 251 24.10 -24.80 -14.12
N MET A 252 24.38 -25.73 -13.19
CA MET A 252 25.74 -26.21 -12.89
C MET A 252 26.75 -25.09 -12.60
N GLY A 253 26.30 -23.98 -12.02
CA GLY A 253 27.12 -22.79 -11.73
C GLY A 253 27.31 -21.84 -12.91
N MET A 254 26.46 -21.93 -13.93
CA MET A 254 26.46 -20.97 -15.06
C MET A 254 25.57 -19.75 -14.78
N GLN A 255 25.93 -18.62 -15.39
CA GLN A 255 25.20 -17.38 -15.32
C GLN A 255 23.96 -17.35 -16.23
N TYR A 256 23.97 -18.04 -17.35
CA TYR A 256 22.93 -18.00 -18.37
C TYR A 256 22.35 -19.39 -18.64
N PRO A 257 21.04 -19.53 -18.82
CA PRO A 257 20.39 -20.79 -19.16
C PRO A 257 20.54 -21.17 -20.63
N THR A 258 21.76 -21.06 -21.17
CA THR A 258 22.05 -21.37 -22.59
C THR A 258 21.95 -22.87 -22.84
N PHE A 259 22.43 -23.67 -21.90
CA PHE A 259 22.38 -25.12 -21.92
C PHE A 259 22.09 -25.66 -20.52
N PRO A 260 20.88 -25.45 -19.98
CA PRO A 260 20.55 -25.93 -18.66
C PRO A 260 20.56 -27.47 -18.65
N HIS A 261 21.12 -28.04 -17.61
CA HIS A 261 21.16 -29.47 -17.44
C HIS A 261 19.85 -30.00 -16.88
N GLU A 262 19.24 -30.94 -17.56
CA GLU A 262 18.03 -31.59 -17.10
C GLU A 262 18.35 -32.56 -15.94
N LEU A 263 17.57 -32.45 -14.87
CA LEU A 263 17.68 -33.35 -13.74
C LEU A 263 16.91 -34.63 -14.04
N SER A 264 17.55 -35.77 -13.84
CA SER A 264 16.96 -37.09 -14.11
C SER A 264 17.22 -38.08 -12.99
N ASP A 265 16.27 -39.00 -12.80
CA ASP A 265 16.27 -40.08 -11.82
C ASP A 265 15.78 -41.37 -12.47
N ASP A 266 16.26 -42.55 -12.05
CA ASP A 266 15.96 -43.81 -12.72
C ASP A 266 14.81 -44.61 -12.08
N ASP A 267 14.48 -44.36 -10.80
CA ASP A 267 13.44 -45.07 -10.07
C ASP A 267 12.27 -44.19 -9.56
N ASN A 268 12.35 -42.87 -9.81
CA ASN A 268 11.37 -41.87 -9.37
C ASN A 268 11.28 -41.68 -7.84
N VAL A 269 12.35 -42.06 -7.13
CA VAL A 269 12.51 -41.81 -5.69
C VAL A 269 13.70 -40.87 -5.48
N TRP A 270 13.45 -39.60 -5.63
CA TRP A 270 14.47 -38.54 -5.64
C TRP A 270 15.09 -38.31 -4.27
N GLY A 271 16.13 -39.09 -3.96
CA GLY A 271 16.83 -39.03 -2.70
C GLY A 271 17.88 -37.91 -2.64
N LYS A 272 18.02 -37.26 -1.48
CA LYS A 272 19.03 -36.20 -1.29
C LYS A 272 20.46 -36.71 -1.45
N ASN A 273 20.73 -37.94 -1.11
CA ASN A 273 22.08 -38.56 -1.22
C ASN A 273 22.47 -38.79 -2.68
N GLU A 274 21.53 -39.17 -3.52
CA GLU A 274 21.74 -39.44 -4.95
C GLU A 274 22.03 -38.15 -5.71
N HIS A 275 21.37 -37.10 -5.32
CA HIS A 275 21.47 -35.76 -5.90
C HIS A 275 22.37 -34.81 -5.08
N SER A 276 23.30 -35.35 -4.28
CA SER A 276 24.20 -34.57 -3.42
C SER A 276 25.26 -33.77 -4.18
N TYR A 277 25.63 -34.18 -5.38
CA TYR A 277 26.58 -33.47 -6.22
C TYR A 277 26.07 -32.12 -6.67
N PHE A 278 26.79 -31.05 -6.34
CA PHE A 278 26.35 -29.66 -6.50
C PHE A 278 24.98 -29.38 -5.88
N ARG A 279 24.57 -30.10 -4.82
CA ARG A 279 23.31 -29.92 -4.11
C ARG A 279 22.07 -29.90 -5.02
N LYS A 280 22.05 -30.75 -6.01
CA LYS A 280 20.92 -30.88 -6.96
C LYS A 280 19.59 -31.17 -6.27
N TYR A 281 19.60 -31.71 -5.07
CA TYR A 281 18.41 -31.92 -4.23
C TYR A 281 17.65 -30.63 -3.89
N VAL A 282 18.26 -29.46 -4.05
CA VAL A 282 17.55 -28.15 -3.91
C VAL A 282 16.40 -28.04 -4.93
N ALA A 283 16.57 -28.66 -6.10
CA ALA A 283 15.52 -28.72 -7.11
C ALA A 283 14.26 -29.43 -6.63
N HIS A 284 14.35 -30.38 -5.67
CA HIS A 284 13.20 -31.09 -5.15
C HIS A 284 12.23 -30.14 -4.44
N ASP A 285 12.76 -29.23 -3.61
CA ASP A 285 11.99 -28.21 -2.91
C ASP A 285 11.39 -27.21 -3.90
N VAL A 286 12.18 -26.69 -4.83
CA VAL A 286 11.78 -25.69 -5.84
C VAL A 286 10.67 -26.27 -6.72
N TYR A 287 10.87 -27.47 -7.25
CA TYR A 287 9.92 -28.12 -8.15
C TYR A 287 8.57 -28.41 -7.45
N TRP A 288 8.64 -29.01 -6.25
CA TRP A 288 7.45 -29.26 -5.46
C TRP A 288 6.71 -27.96 -5.09
N ALA A 289 7.45 -26.91 -4.72
CA ALA A 289 6.87 -25.61 -4.41
C ALA A 289 6.10 -25.04 -5.61
N LEU A 290 6.67 -25.08 -6.81
CA LEU A 290 5.99 -24.62 -8.03
C LEU A 290 4.71 -25.39 -8.30
N GLN A 291 4.68 -26.72 -8.09
CA GLN A 291 3.44 -27.49 -8.22
C GLN A 291 2.38 -27.06 -7.19
N ARG A 292 2.77 -26.85 -5.93
CA ARG A 292 1.84 -26.37 -4.89
C ARG A 292 1.31 -24.97 -5.18
N ILE A 293 2.17 -24.07 -5.65
CA ILE A 293 1.80 -22.72 -6.05
C ILE A 293 0.77 -22.78 -7.19
N TYR A 294 1.03 -23.57 -8.22
CA TYR A 294 0.07 -23.73 -9.31
C TYR A 294 -1.26 -24.29 -8.83
N ASP A 295 -1.23 -25.36 -8.02
CA ASP A 295 -2.42 -26.01 -7.49
C ASP A 295 -3.29 -25.03 -6.66
N VAL A 296 -2.67 -24.14 -5.88
CA VAL A 296 -3.36 -23.08 -5.13
C VAL A 296 -3.97 -22.05 -6.08
N LEU A 297 -3.19 -21.52 -7.01
CA LEU A 297 -3.70 -20.52 -7.96
C LEU A 297 -4.87 -21.07 -8.77
N TYR A 298 -4.74 -22.29 -9.28
CA TYR A 298 -5.77 -22.89 -10.15
C TYR A 298 -7.00 -23.36 -9.38
N ASN A 299 -6.82 -24.15 -8.29
CA ASN A 299 -7.94 -24.80 -7.61
C ASN A 299 -8.65 -23.88 -6.61
N VAL A 300 -7.94 -22.90 -6.01
CA VAL A 300 -8.50 -21.98 -5.01
C VAL A 300 -8.97 -20.68 -5.65
N TYR A 301 -8.13 -20.11 -6.54
CA TYR A 301 -8.37 -18.78 -7.08
C TYR A 301 -8.78 -18.77 -8.56
N SER A 302 -8.86 -19.94 -9.21
CA SER A 302 -9.18 -20.09 -10.63
C SER A 302 -8.27 -19.29 -11.56
N ARG A 303 -6.96 -19.21 -11.20
CA ARG A 303 -5.94 -18.50 -11.95
C ARG A 303 -4.96 -19.48 -12.59
N ASN A 304 -4.65 -19.29 -13.86
CA ASN A 304 -3.81 -20.19 -14.63
C ASN A 304 -2.36 -19.65 -14.72
N SER A 305 -1.52 -19.98 -13.73
CA SER A 305 -0.13 -19.50 -13.60
C SER A 305 -0.03 -18.00 -13.25
N TYR A 306 1.17 -17.40 -13.34
CA TYR A 306 1.45 -16.00 -12.97
C TYR A 306 0.78 -14.98 -13.90
N ASP A 307 0.53 -15.34 -15.16
CA ASP A 307 -0.03 -14.48 -16.20
C ASP A 307 -1.52 -14.73 -16.48
N ASP A 308 -2.13 -15.65 -15.73
CA ASP A 308 -3.49 -16.15 -15.94
C ASP A 308 -3.74 -16.73 -17.35
N ASN A 309 -2.67 -17.11 -18.05
CA ASN A 309 -2.71 -17.63 -19.43
C ASN A 309 -1.88 -18.91 -19.63
N GLY A 310 -1.47 -19.55 -18.53
CA GLY A 310 -0.70 -20.79 -18.56
C GLY A 310 0.78 -20.59 -18.84
N GLY A 311 1.33 -19.43 -18.47
CA GLY A 311 2.76 -19.17 -18.60
C GLY A 311 3.60 -20.26 -17.95
N ILE A 312 4.66 -20.69 -18.64
CA ILE A 312 5.54 -21.78 -18.19
C ILE A 312 6.24 -21.41 -16.88
N MET A 313 6.03 -22.21 -15.84
CA MET A 313 6.65 -22.02 -14.53
C MET A 313 8.05 -22.65 -14.52
N LYS A 314 9.05 -21.82 -14.77
CA LYS A 314 10.44 -22.23 -14.92
C LYS A 314 11.27 -21.91 -13.69
N ALA A 315 12.13 -22.83 -13.27
CA ALA A 315 13.13 -22.56 -12.27
C ALA A 315 14.49 -23.14 -12.66
N TYR A 316 15.53 -22.45 -12.24
CA TYR A 316 16.93 -22.83 -12.44
C TYR A 316 17.64 -22.82 -11.11
N ILE A 317 18.27 -23.94 -10.73
CA ILE A 317 19.09 -24.04 -9.53
C ILE A 317 20.57 -23.87 -9.86
N ASN A 318 21.40 -23.68 -8.83
CA ASN A 318 22.85 -23.51 -8.94
C ASN A 318 23.25 -22.35 -9.88
N TYR A 319 22.47 -21.27 -9.86
CA TYR A 319 22.80 -20.03 -10.57
C TYR A 319 24.05 -19.38 -9.95
N ASN A 320 24.91 -18.82 -10.81
CA ASN A 320 26.10 -18.12 -10.36
C ASN A 320 26.46 -17.00 -11.35
N ASP A 321 26.24 -15.75 -10.97
CA ASP A 321 26.64 -14.57 -11.74
C ASP A 321 27.99 -13.99 -11.30
N GLY A 322 28.61 -14.58 -10.28
CA GLY A 322 29.85 -14.11 -9.69
C GLY A 322 29.69 -13.02 -8.62
N GLU A 323 28.48 -12.52 -8.41
CA GLU A 323 28.18 -11.43 -7.48
C GLU A 323 27.25 -11.86 -6.36
N SER A 324 26.18 -12.61 -6.68
CA SER A 324 25.19 -13.05 -5.69
C SER A 324 25.43 -14.50 -5.25
N VAL A 325 25.16 -14.75 -3.97
CA VAL A 325 25.24 -16.07 -3.35
C VAL A 325 24.15 -16.14 -2.26
N ASP A 326 23.69 -17.36 -1.98
CA ASP A 326 22.70 -17.60 -0.92
C ASP A 326 21.41 -16.80 -1.07
N ASN A 327 20.84 -16.73 -2.28
CA ASN A 327 19.61 -16.02 -2.58
C ASN A 327 18.75 -16.78 -3.60
N SER A 328 17.55 -16.25 -3.87
CA SER A 328 16.70 -16.60 -5.00
C SER A 328 16.22 -15.32 -5.68
N HIS A 329 15.92 -15.41 -6.98
CA HIS A 329 15.55 -14.25 -7.79
C HIS A 329 14.54 -14.62 -8.86
N TRP A 330 13.51 -13.80 -9.03
CA TRP A 330 12.76 -13.77 -10.28
C TRP A 330 13.55 -12.98 -11.32
N LYS A 331 13.93 -13.60 -12.42
CA LYS A 331 14.62 -12.91 -13.53
C LYS A 331 13.60 -12.55 -14.60
N PHE A 332 13.25 -11.28 -14.64
CA PHE A 332 12.28 -10.69 -15.55
C PHE A 332 12.44 -11.13 -17.02
N TYR A 333 13.65 -11.03 -17.56
CA TYR A 333 13.94 -11.35 -18.95
C TYR A 333 13.66 -12.83 -19.33
N TYR A 334 13.79 -13.73 -18.37
CA TYR A 334 13.58 -15.18 -18.56
C TYR A 334 12.18 -15.63 -18.13
N SER A 335 11.44 -14.81 -17.42
CA SER A 335 10.21 -15.20 -16.72
C SER A 335 10.41 -16.50 -15.95
N ALA A 336 11.41 -16.50 -15.07
CA ALA A 336 11.86 -17.69 -14.38
C ALA A 336 12.49 -17.35 -13.03
N ILE A 337 12.39 -18.29 -12.10
CA ILE A 337 13.06 -18.23 -10.80
C ILE A 337 14.49 -18.80 -10.96
N PHE A 338 15.45 -18.09 -10.38
CA PHE A 338 16.84 -18.52 -10.29
C PHE A 338 17.20 -18.67 -8.81
N VAL A 339 17.66 -19.85 -8.42
CA VAL A 339 18.14 -20.13 -7.07
C VAL A 339 19.65 -20.19 -7.09
N ASP A 340 20.31 -19.35 -6.31
CA ASP A 340 21.75 -19.21 -6.29
C ASP A 340 22.45 -20.45 -5.76
N ARG A 341 23.72 -20.55 -6.10
CA ARG A 341 24.59 -21.51 -5.52
C ARG A 341 24.86 -21.17 -4.04
N ASP A 342 24.54 -22.10 -3.16
CA ASP A 342 24.71 -21.97 -1.72
C ASP A 342 26.20 -21.99 -1.31
N THR A 343 26.60 -21.05 -0.42
CA THR A 343 27.94 -20.96 0.18
C THR A 343 28.08 -21.68 1.51
N MET A 344 27.02 -22.23 2.07
CA MET A 344 26.90 -22.84 3.40
C MET A 344 26.64 -21.87 4.56
N ASP A 345 26.67 -20.57 4.39
CA ASP A 345 26.37 -19.60 5.44
C ASP A 345 24.88 -19.55 5.75
N TYR A 346 24.07 -19.67 4.71
CA TYR A 346 22.62 -19.81 4.79
C TYR A 346 22.19 -21.17 4.27
N ARG A 347 20.99 -21.61 4.64
CA ARG A 347 20.33 -22.73 3.96
C ARG A 347 19.84 -22.27 2.59
N PRO A 348 19.74 -23.15 1.57
CA PRO A 348 19.26 -22.77 0.25
C PRO A 348 17.93 -22.04 0.27
N PHE A 349 17.80 -20.97 -0.47
CA PHE A 349 16.58 -20.13 -0.55
C PHE A 349 15.52 -20.79 -1.44
N ALA A 350 15.16 -22.01 -1.09
CA ALA A 350 14.26 -22.88 -1.84
C ALA A 350 13.01 -23.31 -1.05
N SER A 351 12.78 -22.74 0.15
CA SER A 351 11.57 -23.06 0.90
C SER A 351 10.32 -22.56 0.17
N LEU A 352 9.16 -23.18 0.44
CA LEU A 352 7.91 -22.87 -0.24
C LEU A 352 7.57 -21.38 -0.23
N ASP A 353 7.79 -20.69 0.89
CA ASP A 353 7.56 -19.24 1.02
C ASP A 353 8.55 -18.39 0.19
N MET A 354 9.82 -18.82 0.10
CA MET A 354 10.80 -18.11 -0.74
C MET A 354 10.46 -18.28 -2.23
N ILE A 355 10.16 -19.49 -2.66
CA ILE A 355 9.75 -19.73 -4.06
C ILE A 355 8.43 -19.03 -4.39
N ALA A 356 7.50 -18.96 -3.43
CA ALA A 356 6.25 -18.21 -3.58
C ALA A 356 6.48 -16.69 -3.63
N HIS A 357 7.47 -16.17 -2.90
CA HIS A 357 7.91 -14.76 -2.99
C HIS A 357 8.44 -14.45 -4.39
N GLU A 358 9.40 -15.25 -4.88
CA GLU A 358 9.94 -15.05 -6.22
C GLU A 358 8.87 -15.18 -7.32
N PHE A 359 7.95 -16.13 -7.15
CA PHE A 359 6.82 -16.27 -8.05
C PHE A 359 5.89 -15.06 -8.00
N GLY A 360 5.78 -14.40 -6.84
CA GLY A 360 5.06 -13.15 -6.63
C GLY A 360 5.53 -12.03 -7.55
N HIS A 361 6.86 -11.88 -7.73
CA HIS A 361 7.42 -10.94 -8.72
C HIS A 361 6.93 -11.23 -10.14
N GLY A 362 6.80 -12.52 -10.49
CA GLY A 362 6.21 -12.91 -11.77
C GLY A 362 4.76 -12.48 -11.91
N ILE A 363 3.95 -12.66 -10.86
CA ILE A 363 2.56 -12.20 -10.84
C ILE A 363 2.50 -10.68 -11.02
N THR A 364 3.30 -9.93 -10.26
CA THR A 364 3.39 -8.47 -10.34
C THR A 364 3.80 -8.00 -11.73
N GLN A 365 4.80 -8.65 -12.31
CA GLN A 365 5.30 -8.34 -13.65
C GLN A 365 4.20 -8.37 -14.72
N TYR A 366 3.36 -9.40 -14.69
CA TYR A 366 2.39 -9.64 -15.75
C TYR A 366 1.02 -8.99 -15.50
N ASN A 367 0.69 -8.67 -14.26
CA ASN A 367 -0.63 -8.14 -13.92
C ASN A 367 -0.62 -6.66 -13.53
N ILE A 368 0.50 -6.13 -13.03
CA ILE A 368 0.62 -4.72 -12.64
C ILE A 368 1.52 -3.93 -13.59
N GLU A 369 2.50 -4.61 -14.21
CA GLU A 369 3.49 -4.04 -15.12
C GLU A 369 4.43 -3.01 -14.47
N TRP A 370 4.82 -3.23 -13.21
CA TRP A 370 5.88 -2.45 -12.54
C TRP A 370 7.25 -2.77 -13.15
N ASN A 371 7.35 -2.66 -14.48
CA ASN A 371 8.54 -3.03 -15.23
C ASN A 371 8.51 -2.43 -16.65
N GLY A 372 9.53 -2.69 -17.44
CA GLY A 372 9.57 -2.36 -18.87
C GLY A 372 9.51 -0.85 -19.15
N SER A 373 8.71 -0.46 -20.12
CA SER A 373 8.64 0.94 -20.57
C SER A 373 7.91 1.85 -19.59
N PHE A 374 6.90 1.33 -18.89
CA PHE A 374 6.19 2.10 -17.86
C PHE A 374 7.14 2.46 -16.73
N TYR A 375 7.78 1.47 -16.11
CA TYR A 375 8.77 1.68 -15.05
C TYR A 375 9.88 2.64 -15.49
N SER A 376 10.46 2.43 -16.69
CA SER A 376 11.57 3.23 -17.19
C SER A 376 11.21 4.70 -17.37
N SER A 377 9.94 5.02 -17.57
CA SER A 377 9.43 6.39 -17.76
C SER A 377 9.17 7.15 -16.47
N GLN A 378 9.20 6.48 -15.32
CA GLN A 378 8.87 7.11 -14.03
C GLN A 378 10.07 7.85 -13.42
N SER A 379 9.79 8.70 -12.41
CA SER A 379 10.81 9.35 -11.58
C SER A 379 11.60 8.33 -10.77
N ASP A 380 12.78 8.68 -10.28
CA ASP A 380 13.57 7.79 -9.42
C ASP A 380 12.87 7.53 -8.07
N GLU A 381 12.07 8.48 -7.60
CA GLU A 381 11.23 8.32 -6.40
C GLU A 381 10.10 7.31 -6.62
N ASP A 382 9.33 7.46 -7.70
CA ASP A 382 8.28 6.50 -8.08
C ASP A 382 8.88 5.09 -8.30
N LYS A 383 10.04 4.97 -8.97
CA LYS A 383 10.73 3.68 -9.14
C LYS A 383 11.07 3.03 -7.81
N ALA A 384 11.61 3.81 -6.87
CA ALA A 384 11.96 3.30 -5.55
C ALA A 384 10.72 2.84 -4.74
N GLU A 385 9.57 3.47 -4.96
CA GLU A 385 8.30 3.01 -4.37
C GLU A 385 7.75 1.78 -5.09
N MET A 386 7.81 1.73 -6.43
CA MET A 386 7.40 0.55 -7.21
C MET A 386 8.24 -0.69 -6.82
N ASP A 387 9.56 -0.54 -6.71
CA ASP A 387 10.44 -1.62 -6.25
C ASP A 387 10.06 -2.09 -4.83
N ALA A 388 9.77 -1.15 -3.93
CA ALA A 388 9.33 -1.48 -2.57
C ALA A 388 7.97 -2.18 -2.54
N MET A 389 7.02 -1.73 -3.35
CA MET A 389 5.69 -2.34 -3.44
C MET A 389 5.74 -3.74 -4.06
N ASP A 390 6.61 -3.98 -5.04
CA ASP A 390 6.83 -5.30 -5.63
C ASP A 390 7.36 -6.29 -4.59
N GLU A 391 8.33 -5.88 -3.78
CA GLU A 391 8.84 -6.68 -2.66
C GLU A 391 7.76 -6.96 -1.60
N GLY A 392 7.00 -5.93 -1.22
CA GLY A 392 5.93 -6.07 -0.23
C GLY A 392 4.79 -6.97 -0.71
N LEU A 393 4.44 -6.88 -1.98
CA LEU A 393 3.41 -7.72 -2.60
C LEU A 393 3.89 -9.16 -2.77
N SER A 394 5.18 -9.37 -3.09
CA SER A 394 5.79 -10.70 -3.15
C SER A 394 5.81 -11.39 -1.80
N ASP A 395 6.05 -10.66 -0.71
CA ASP A 395 5.88 -11.19 0.65
C ASP A 395 4.42 -11.56 0.95
N ILE A 396 3.45 -10.79 0.49
CA ILE A 396 2.02 -11.13 0.61
C ILE A 396 1.70 -12.41 -0.15
N TRP A 397 2.21 -12.57 -1.37
CA TRP A 397 2.09 -13.83 -2.12
C TRP A 397 2.70 -15.02 -1.40
N ALA A 398 3.88 -14.84 -0.78
CA ALA A 398 4.50 -15.88 0.03
C ALA A 398 3.59 -16.35 1.17
N VAL A 399 2.95 -15.42 1.88
CA VAL A 399 1.98 -15.73 2.94
C VAL A 399 0.76 -16.46 2.39
N ILE A 400 0.12 -15.92 1.35
CA ILE A 400 -1.13 -16.48 0.79
C ILE A 400 -0.90 -17.90 0.25
N LEU A 401 0.14 -18.07 -0.57
CA LEU A 401 0.40 -19.34 -1.25
C LEU A 401 0.87 -20.40 -0.25
N LYS A 402 1.73 -20.06 0.72
CA LYS A 402 2.12 -20.99 1.79
C LYS A 402 0.94 -21.39 2.66
N TYR A 403 0.10 -20.45 3.08
CA TYR A 403 -1.10 -20.72 3.86
C TYR A 403 -2.02 -21.70 3.15
N LYS A 404 -2.37 -21.43 1.91
CA LYS A 404 -3.29 -22.27 1.12
C LYS A 404 -2.69 -23.63 0.76
N ALA A 405 -1.39 -23.68 0.45
CA ALA A 405 -0.71 -24.93 0.10
C ALA A 405 -0.56 -25.87 1.30
N THR A 406 -0.36 -25.34 2.50
CA THR A 406 -0.15 -26.13 3.72
C THR A 406 -1.39 -26.28 4.59
N ASN A 407 -2.42 -25.48 4.35
CA ASN A 407 -3.61 -25.33 5.19
C ASN A 407 -3.24 -25.08 6.67
N SER A 408 -2.19 -24.30 6.90
CA SER A 408 -1.65 -24.02 8.24
C SER A 408 -1.31 -22.54 8.38
N THR A 409 -1.65 -21.95 9.52
CA THR A 409 -1.27 -20.58 9.88
C THR A 409 0.04 -20.51 10.65
N ASN A 410 0.67 -21.65 10.93
CA ASN A 410 1.90 -21.68 11.72
C ASN A 410 3.08 -21.11 10.93
N GLY A 411 3.69 -20.03 11.44
CA GLY A 411 4.88 -19.41 10.87
C GLY A 411 4.71 -18.82 9.48
N ILE A 412 3.49 -18.54 9.02
CA ILE A 412 3.25 -17.96 7.68
C ILE A 412 3.71 -16.50 7.57
N TRP A 413 3.71 -15.78 8.69
CA TRP A 413 4.15 -14.38 8.76
C TRP A 413 5.68 -14.21 8.87
N GLN A 414 6.41 -15.32 8.85
CA GLN A 414 7.87 -15.38 8.88
C GLN A 414 8.38 -15.87 7.53
N ILE A 415 8.83 -14.95 6.70
CA ILE A 415 9.38 -15.26 5.38
C ILE A 415 10.81 -15.79 5.55
N GLY A 416 11.11 -16.90 4.91
CA GLY A 416 12.41 -17.58 5.02
C GLY A 416 12.71 -18.05 6.45
N ALA A 417 11.69 -18.59 7.16
CA ALA A 417 11.87 -19.12 8.49
C ALA A 417 12.93 -20.22 8.52
N ASN A 418 13.89 -20.13 9.46
CA ASN A 418 15.00 -21.06 9.63
C ASN A 418 16.03 -21.11 8.47
N LEU A 419 15.99 -20.15 7.53
CA LEU A 419 17.03 -20.03 6.51
C LEU A 419 18.26 -19.29 7.04
N ALA A 420 18.03 -18.23 7.82
CA ALA A 420 19.10 -17.45 8.43
C ALA A 420 19.73 -18.17 9.65
N PRO A 421 21.00 -17.87 9.97
CA PRO A 421 21.68 -18.40 11.16
C PRO A 421 20.91 -18.09 12.46
N GLY A 422 20.97 -18.99 13.44
CA GLY A 422 20.34 -18.80 14.74
C GLY A 422 18.83 -19.04 14.78
N ASN A 423 18.26 -19.71 13.78
CA ASN A 423 16.82 -19.95 13.62
C ASN A 423 15.99 -18.65 13.44
N ASN A 424 16.60 -17.61 12.92
CA ASN A 424 15.93 -16.40 12.51
C ASN A 424 15.18 -16.59 11.18
N CYS A 425 14.22 -15.73 10.90
CA CYS A 425 13.63 -15.59 9.56
C CYS A 425 14.33 -14.46 8.78
N ILE A 426 14.17 -14.45 7.48
CA ILE A 426 14.67 -13.35 6.65
C ILE A 426 13.85 -12.08 6.96
N ARG A 427 12.52 -12.19 6.97
CA ARG A 427 11.60 -11.10 7.33
C ARG A 427 10.48 -11.60 8.23
N ASN A 428 10.07 -10.79 9.19
CA ASN A 428 8.94 -11.06 10.08
C ASN A 428 7.86 -10.00 9.88
N ILE A 429 6.81 -10.31 9.14
CA ILE A 429 5.73 -9.38 8.80
C ILE A 429 4.90 -9.01 10.04
N GLN A 430 4.69 -9.98 10.95
CA GLN A 430 3.94 -9.76 12.18
C GLN A 430 4.68 -8.83 13.16
N TYR A 431 5.99 -9.03 13.29
CA TYR A 431 6.85 -8.27 14.21
C TYR A 431 8.12 -7.84 13.47
N PRO A 432 8.05 -6.80 12.62
CA PRO A 432 9.11 -6.47 11.66
C PRO A 432 10.51 -6.26 12.24
N ASN A 433 10.61 -5.95 13.53
CA ASN A 433 11.89 -5.74 14.22
C ASN A 433 12.23 -6.84 15.21
N ASN A 434 11.63 -8.03 15.09
CA ASN A 434 11.83 -9.15 16.00
C ASN A 434 12.11 -10.45 15.24
N ASN A 435 13.22 -11.12 15.58
CA ASN A 435 13.66 -12.39 14.99
C ASN A 435 13.89 -12.34 13.46
N SER A 436 14.17 -11.17 12.90
CA SER A 436 14.55 -10.99 11.49
C SER A 436 16.02 -10.64 11.34
N THR A 437 16.58 -10.85 10.16
CA THR A 437 17.99 -10.55 9.88
C THR A 437 18.29 -9.06 9.85
N GLN A 438 17.27 -8.23 9.61
CA GLN A 438 17.38 -6.76 9.60
C GLN A 438 16.09 -6.11 10.10
N ASN A 439 16.19 -4.86 10.55
CA ASN A 439 15.03 -4.07 10.92
C ASN A 439 14.27 -3.61 9.66
N MET A 440 12.95 -3.65 9.73
CA MET A 440 12.05 -3.35 8.61
C MET A 440 11.23 -2.09 8.90
N ALA A 441 10.82 -1.38 7.86
CA ALA A 441 9.87 -0.28 7.99
C ALA A 441 8.50 -0.81 8.47
N THR A 442 7.92 -0.16 9.45
CA THR A 442 6.59 -0.49 9.97
C THR A 442 5.54 0.53 9.58
N SER A 443 5.99 1.70 9.13
CA SER A 443 5.13 2.78 8.66
C SER A 443 5.81 3.54 7.53
N TYR A 444 5.01 4.03 6.62
CA TYR A 444 5.44 4.92 5.56
C TYR A 444 6.10 6.18 6.16
N GLY A 445 7.29 6.52 5.69
CA GLY A 445 8.03 7.69 6.16
C GLY A 445 8.76 7.52 7.49
N ASP A 446 8.75 6.35 8.14
CA ASP A 446 9.57 6.13 9.32
C ASP A 446 11.08 6.07 8.95
N SER A 447 11.97 6.06 9.95
CA SER A 447 13.42 6.12 9.74
C SER A 447 13.96 4.93 8.93
N TYR A 448 13.37 3.75 9.07
CA TYR A 448 13.74 2.57 8.29
C TYR A 448 13.23 2.67 6.85
N TYR A 449 12.03 3.24 6.64
CA TYR A 449 11.52 3.52 5.30
C TYR A 449 12.43 4.48 4.53
N GLN A 450 12.84 5.58 5.17
CA GLN A 450 13.67 6.62 4.54
C GLN A 450 15.05 6.12 4.11
N SER A 451 15.67 5.23 4.89
CA SER A 451 17.04 4.73 4.65
C SER A 451 17.10 3.32 4.10
N GLY A 452 15.98 2.62 3.97
CA GLY A 452 15.91 1.21 3.66
C GLY A 452 16.03 0.87 2.19
N SER A 453 16.39 -0.39 1.90
CA SER A 453 16.25 -1.02 0.59
C SER A 453 14.78 -1.24 0.23
N ALA A 454 14.50 -1.68 -1.02
CA ALA A 454 13.16 -2.06 -1.45
C ALA A 454 12.49 -3.08 -0.50
N HIS A 455 13.21 -4.13 -0.09
CA HIS A 455 12.72 -5.12 0.89
C HIS A 455 12.33 -4.48 2.24
N VAL A 456 13.13 -3.54 2.75
CA VAL A 456 12.83 -2.85 4.02
C VAL A 456 11.60 -1.98 3.88
N ARG A 457 11.50 -1.21 2.80
CA ARG A 457 10.36 -0.33 2.50
C ARG A 457 9.09 -1.11 2.20
N GLY A 458 9.21 -2.23 1.49
CA GLY A 458 8.10 -3.11 1.10
C GLY A 458 7.35 -3.70 2.29
N CYS A 459 8.02 -3.80 3.45
CA CYS A 459 7.36 -4.27 4.68
C CYS A 459 6.17 -3.38 5.09
N VAL A 460 6.09 -2.14 4.65
CA VAL A 460 4.90 -1.28 4.85
C VAL A 460 3.66 -1.93 4.22
N LEU A 461 3.77 -2.44 2.98
CA LEU A 461 2.66 -3.08 2.28
C LEU A 461 2.33 -4.46 2.89
N SER A 462 3.35 -5.29 3.16
CA SER A 462 3.10 -6.59 3.77
C SER A 462 2.56 -6.46 5.20
N ARG A 463 2.97 -5.42 5.95
CA ARG A 463 2.40 -5.10 7.26
C ARG A 463 0.95 -4.62 7.18
N TRP A 464 0.62 -3.80 6.18
CA TRP A 464 -0.76 -3.43 5.86
C TRP A 464 -1.64 -4.68 5.67
N PHE A 465 -1.17 -5.64 4.87
CA PHE A 465 -1.89 -6.90 4.64
C PHE A 465 -2.07 -7.71 5.93
N TYR A 466 -1.01 -7.79 6.77
CA TYR A 466 -1.12 -8.44 8.07
C TYR A 466 -2.23 -7.83 8.92
N LEU A 467 -2.27 -6.49 9.00
CA LEU A 467 -3.27 -5.79 9.80
C LEU A 467 -4.67 -5.93 9.20
N LEU A 468 -4.80 -5.90 7.87
CA LEU A 468 -6.06 -6.17 7.19
C LEU A 468 -6.58 -7.58 7.52
N ALA A 469 -5.70 -8.58 7.49
CA ALA A 469 -6.06 -9.97 7.77
C ALA A 469 -6.35 -10.23 9.25
N MET A 470 -5.44 -9.81 10.13
CA MET A 470 -5.42 -10.25 11.54
C MET A 470 -5.92 -9.19 12.50
N GLY A 471 -6.02 -7.95 12.06
CA GLY A 471 -6.30 -6.81 12.94
C GLY A 471 -5.13 -6.43 13.83
N GLY A 472 -5.39 -5.47 14.71
CA GLY A 472 -4.45 -5.00 15.72
C GLY A 472 -4.69 -3.55 16.10
N SER A 473 -4.18 -3.15 17.25
CA SER A 473 -4.29 -1.78 17.74
C SER A 473 -3.00 -1.35 18.42
N GLY A 474 -2.72 -0.05 18.40
CA GLY A 474 -1.52 0.52 18.99
C GLY A 474 -1.14 1.86 18.39
N TYR A 475 0.11 2.24 18.58
CA TYR A 475 0.70 3.39 17.92
C TYR A 475 1.70 2.90 16.86
N ASN A 476 1.63 3.45 15.69
CA ASN A 476 2.59 3.16 14.63
C ASN A 476 3.93 3.88 14.90
N SER A 477 4.95 3.60 14.09
CA SER A 477 6.31 4.14 14.29
C SER A 477 6.41 5.67 14.10
N ILE A 478 5.43 6.30 13.47
CA ILE A 478 5.32 7.75 13.32
C ILE A 478 4.37 8.40 14.34
N GLY A 479 3.88 7.63 15.32
CA GLY A 479 3.14 8.13 16.49
C GLY A 479 1.62 8.19 16.34
N ASN A 480 1.04 7.75 15.24
CA ASN A 480 -0.41 7.74 15.03
C ASN A 480 -1.04 6.50 15.69
N TYR A 481 -2.12 6.71 16.44
CA TYR A 481 -2.91 5.61 16.98
C TYR A 481 -3.72 4.94 15.86
N TYR A 482 -3.77 3.61 15.87
CA TYR A 482 -4.58 2.82 14.97
C TYR A 482 -5.37 1.73 15.69
N ASN A 483 -6.47 1.31 15.09
CA ASN A 483 -7.28 0.19 15.55
C ASN A 483 -7.95 -0.47 14.35
N VAL A 484 -7.39 -1.59 13.91
CA VAL A 484 -7.87 -2.38 12.76
C VAL A 484 -8.57 -3.62 13.30
N GLY A 485 -9.80 -3.86 12.88
CA GLY A 485 -10.58 -5.02 13.33
C GLY A 485 -10.11 -6.35 12.74
N GLY A 486 -9.57 -6.30 11.52
CA GLY A 486 -9.24 -7.46 10.72
C GLY A 486 -10.46 -8.08 10.04
N ILE A 487 -10.25 -8.65 8.84
CA ILE A 487 -11.32 -9.29 8.06
C ILE A 487 -11.14 -10.82 7.94
N GLY A 488 -10.07 -11.34 8.53
CA GLY A 488 -9.66 -12.74 8.39
C GLY A 488 -8.75 -12.97 7.18
N LEU A 489 -7.87 -13.96 7.31
CA LEU A 489 -6.83 -14.23 6.30
C LEU A 489 -7.41 -14.65 4.94
N ASP A 490 -8.48 -15.44 4.93
CA ASP A 490 -9.12 -15.90 3.70
C ASP A 490 -9.70 -14.73 2.90
N ALA A 491 -10.44 -13.85 3.56
CA ALA A 491 -11.04 -12.68 2.92
C ALA A 491 -9.97 -11.67 2.44
N ALA A 492 -8.92 -11.46 3.24
CA ALA A 492 -7.81 -10.58 2.87
C ALA A 492 -7.03 -11.14 1.67
N ALA A 493 -6.80 -12.46 1.63
CA ALA A 493 -6.16 -13.13 0.49
C ALA A 493 -7.00 -13.00 -0.78
N GLU A 494 -8.30 -13.28 -0.72
CA GLU A 494 -9.20 -13.13 -1.86
C GLU A 494 -9.24 -11.70 -2.37
N PHE A 495 -9.28 -10.72 -1.47
CA PHE A 495 -9.27 -9.30 -1.80
C PHE A 495 -8.02 -8.90 -2.61
N ILE A 496 -6.83 -9.33 -2.17
CA ILE A 496 -5.57 -9.04 -2.86
C ILE A 496 -5.46 -9.79 -4.19
N VAL A 497 -5.81 -11.07 -4.21
CA VAL A 497 -5.78 -11.86 -5.45
C VAL A 497 -6.65 -11.20 -6.52
N ASN A 498 -7.85 -10.77 -6.15
CA ASN A 498 -8.74 -10.07 -7.07
C ASN A 498 -8.17 -8.70 -7.46
N ALA A 499 -7.62 -7.93 -6.52
CA ALA A 499 -7.02 -6.64 -6.82
C ALA A 499 -5.90 -6.73 -7.86
N VAL A 500 -5.06 -7.76 -7.79
CA VAL A 500 -3.93 -7.97 -8.70
C VAL A 500 -4.37 -8.54 -10.04
N TYR A 501 -5.04 -9.68 -10.05
CA TYR A 501 -5.39 -10.36 -11.30
C TYR A 501 -6.52 -9.68 -12.08
N GLU A 502 -7.32 -8.83 -11.45
CA GLU A 502 -8.33 -8.01 -12.14
C GLU A 502 -7.78 -6.64 -12.58
N ASN A 503 -6.47 -6.44 -12.50
CA ASN A 503 -5.75 -5.24 -12.93
C ASN A 503 -6.18 -3.94 -12.20
N ASN A 504 -6.67 -4.04 -10.96
CA ASN A 504 -6.97 -2.85 -10.15
C ASN A 504 -5.71 -2.03 -9.85
N LEU A 505 -4.56 -2.70 -9.71
CA LEU A 505 -3.28 -2.06 -9.41
C LEU A 505 -2.44 -1.74 -10.66
N TYR A 506 -3.01 -1.94 -11.86
CA TYR A 506 -2.29 -1.73 -13.12
C TYR A 506 -1.80 -0.29 -13.26
N HIS A 507 -0.50 -0.14 -13.49
CA HIS A 507 0.19 1.16 -13.64
C HIS A 507 0.12 2.10 -12.42
N THR A 508 -0.20 1.60 -11.24
CA THR A 508 0.06 2.36 -10.00
C THR A 508 1.58 2.52 -9.81
N LYS A 509 2.03 3.63 -9.25
CA LYS A 509 3.46 3.94 -9.15
C LYS A 509 3.95 4.27 -7.74
N ASN A 510 3.04 4.45 -6.79
CA ASN A 510 3.37 4.74 -5.41
C ASN A 510 2.33 4.17 -4.44
N PHE A 511 2.68 4.14 -3.16
CA PHE A 511 1.80 3.60 -2.11
C PHE A 511 0.45 4.32 -2.02
N SER A 512 0.41 5.63 -2.32
CA SER A 512 -0.85 6.39 -2.28
C SER A 512 -1.80 5.93 -3.37
N GLU A 513 -1.31 5.71 -4.59
CA GLU A 513 -2.12 5.22 -5.70
C GLU A 513 -2.61 3.78 -5.45
N VAL A 514 -1.75 2.89 -4.92
CA VAL A 514 -2.14 1.53 -4.52
C VAL A 514 -3.22 1.57 -3.43
N ARG A 515 -3.07 2.46 -2.43
CA ARG A 515 -4.11 2.69 -1.43
C ARG A 515 -5.44 3.10 -2.07
N ASP A 516 -5.41 4.08 -2.94
CA ASP A 516 -6.62 4.64 -3.53
C ASP A 516 -7.36 3.62 -4.39
N GLU A 517 -6.65 2.80 -5.16
CA GLU A 517 -7.24 1.70 -5.93
C GLU A 517 -7.83 0.60 -5.01
N LEU A 518 -7.11 0.20 -3.95
CA LEU A 518 -7.63 -0.80 -3.01
C LEU A 518 -8.82 -0.29 -2.21
N VAL A 519 -8.83 0.99 -1.83
CA VAL A 519 -10.00 1.59 -1.17
C VAL A 519 -11.17 1.71 -2.14
N SER A 520 -10.93 2.09 -3.40
CA SER A 520 -11.96 2.11 -4.44
C SER A 520 -12.60 0.73 -4.63
N LEU A 521 -11.78 -0.33 -4.69
CA LEU A 521 -12.27 -1.70 -4.76
C LEU A 521 -13.10 -2.10 -3.53
N ALA A 522 -12.67 -1.69 -2.34
CA ALA A 522 -13.44 -1.93 -1.13
C ALA A 522 -14.78 -1.17 -1.13
N LEU A 523 -14.80 0.09 -1.57
CA LEU A 523 -16.03 0.89 -1.71
C LEU A 523 -17.01 0.26 -2.71
N GLU A 524 -16.52 -0.27 -3.83
CA GLU A 524 -17.33 -0.99 -4.80
C GLU A 524 -18.03 -2.22 -4.20
N SER A 525 -17.42 -2.86 -3.20
CA SER A 525 -18.04 -4.01 -2.50
C SER A 525 -19.33 -3.65 -1.75
N GLY A 526 -19.45 -2.41 -1.29
CA GLY A 526 -20.52 -1.96 -0.41
C GLY A 526 -20.47 -2.58 1.00
N ASP A 527 -19.46 -3.39 1.30
CA ASP A 527 -19.27 -3.99 2.63
C ASP A 527 -18.53 -3.02 3.56
N ASN A 528 -19.28 -2.45 4.51
CA ASN A 528 -18.75 -1.50 5.50
C ASN A 528 -17.62 -2.08 6.36
N ASN A 529 -17.61 -3.39 6.62
CA ASN A 529 -16.53 -4.03 7.37
C ASN A 529 -15.23 -4.07 6.54
N LEU A 530 -15.33 -4.44 5.27
CA LEU A 530 -14.18 -4.43 4.36
C LEU A 530 -13.66 -3.01 4.16
N ILE A 531 -14.54 -2.06 3.83
CA ILE A 531 -14.19 -0.64 3.61
C ILE A 531 -13.42 -0.09 4.80
N LYS A 532 -14.00 -0.24 5.99
CA LYS A 532 -13.39 0.27 7.22
C LYS A 532 -12.02 -0.34 7.48
N ASN A 533 -11.89 -1.66 7.39
CA ASN A 533 -10.62 -2.34 7.70
C ASN A 533 -9.53 -2.05 6.66
N VAL A 534 -9.87 -1.91 5.37
CA VAL A 534 -8.91 -1.52 4.33
C VAL A 534 -8.34 -0.13 4.63
N ILE A 535 -9.21 0.85 4.96
CA ILE A 535 -8.79 2.22 5.27
C ILE A 535 -8.00 2.26 6.58
N ASP A 536 -8.51 1.62 7.65
CA ASP A 536 -7.84 1.59 8.96
C ASP A 536 -6.44 0.94 8.89
N ALA A 537 -6.29 -0.12 8.09
CA ALA A 537 -5.00 -0.76 7.89
C ALA A 537 -4.00 0.16 7.18
N TRP A 538 -4.44 0.97 6.19
CA TRP A 538 -3.61 1.99 5.56
C TRP A 538 -3.21 3.11 6.52
N CYS A 539 -4.16 3.59 7.34
CA CYS A 539 -3.87 4.54 8.41
C CYS A 539 -2.84 3.98 9.42
N ALA A 540 -2.96 2.69 9.73
CA ALA A 540 -2.05 2.02 10.67
C ALA A 540 -0.60 1.97 10.18
N VAL A 541 -0.39 1.88 8.86
CA VAL A 541 0.95 1.95 8.25
C VAL A 541 1.35 3.37 7.82
N GLY A 542 0.60 4.38 8.24
CA GLY A 542 0.97 5.79 8.08
C GLY A 542 0.52 6.46 6.78
N ILE A 543 -0.39 5.86 6.02
CA ILE A 543 -0.89 6.42 4.77
C ILE A 543 -2.38 6.74 4.89
N GLY A 544 -2.73 8.04 4.82
CA GLY A 544 -4.12 8.50 4.76
C GLY A 544 -4.86 8.47 6.11
N ASN A 545 -4.35 9.17 7.10
CA ASN A 545 -5.02 9.28 8.42
C ASN A 545 -6.38 9.99 8.30
N ILE A 546 -7.38 9.45 9.01
CA ILE A 546 -8.67 10.12 9.16
C ILE A 546 -8.58 11.03 10.39
N ASN A 547 -8.65 12.32 10.18
CA ASN A 547 -8.55 13.31 11.24
C ASN A 547 -9.37 14.56 10.94
N ILE A 548 -9.61 15.40 11.97
CA ILE A 548 -10.21 16.72 11.79
C ILE A 548 -9.08 17.72 11.62
N THR A 549 -9.02 18.38 10.46
CA THR A 549 -8.14 19.52 10.21
C THR A 549 -8.77 20.83 10.60
N GLY A 550 -7.97 21.88 10.70
CA GLY A 550 -8.41 23.21 11.15
C GLY A 550 -7.78 23.64 12.48
N PRO A 551 -7.94 24.90 12.89
CA PRO A 551 -7.26 25.44 14.06
C PRO A 551 -7.76 24.83 15.38
N SER A 552 -6.86 24.53 16.31
CA SER A 552 -7.24 24.13 17.68
C SER A 552 -7.64 25.34 18.54
N TYR A 553 -7.23 26.54 18.13
CA TYR A 553 -7.57 27.81 18.80
C TYR A 553 -8.43 28.67 17.89
N ILE A 554 -9.55 29.14 18.42
CA ILE A 554 -10.53 29.96 17.69
C ILE A 554 -10.50 31.36 18.28
N ALA A 555 -9.97 32.34 17.55
CA ALA A 555 -10.06 33.74 17.92
C ALA A 555 -11.46 34.31 17.67
N SER A 556 -12.03 34.05 16.50
CA SER A 556 -13.37 34.41 16.08
C SER A 556 -14.10 33.29 15.37
N THR A 557 -13.50 32.75 14.32
CA THR A 557 -14.08 31.69 13.49
C THR A 557 -12.96 30.74 13.03
N GLY A 558 -13.24 29.44 13.01
CA GLY A 558 -12.37 28.41 12.47
C GLY A 558 -13.14 27.48 11.53
N THR A 559 -12.55 27.12 10.42
CA THR A 559 -13.10 26.13 9.48
C THR A 559 -12.40 24.79 9.67
N TYR A 560 -13.18 23.73 9.68
CA TYR A 560 -12.74 22.36 9.93
C TYR A 560 -13.21 21.46 8.80
N ALA A 561 -12.42 20.47 8.48
CA ALA A 561 -12.78 19.42 7.54
C ALA A 561 -12.30 18.06 8.07
N VAL A 562 -12.95 16.98 7.66
CA VAL A 562 -12.43 15.63 7.86
C VAL A 562 -11.55 15.27 6.67
N GLU A 563 -10.28 15.01 6.92
CA GLU A 563 -9.35 14.52 5.92
C GLU A 563 -9.25 12.98 5.95
N GLY A 564 -8.78 12.39 4.85
CA GLY A 564 -8.59 10.94 4.73
C GLY A 564 -9.86 10.15 4.40
N ILE A 565 -10.97 10.84 4.14
CA ILE A 565 -12.25 10.23 3.72
C ILE A 565 -12.53 10.50 2.23
N TYR A 566 -13.50 9.76 1.69
CA TYR A 566 -13.95 9.86 0.30
C TYR A 566 -15.29 10.58 0.19
N ASP A 567 -15.58 11.14 -0.98
CA ASP A 567 -16.80 11.95 -1.23
C ASP A 567 -18.12 11.18 -1.04
N SER A 568 -18.04 9.84 -1.05
CA SER A 568 -19.19 8.96 -0.81
C SER A 568 -19.61 8.87 0.65
N PHE A 569 -18.83 9.43 1.59
CA PHE A 569 -19.14 9.38 3.02
C PHE A 569 -19.85 10.65 3.48
N ASP A 570 -20.86 10.44 4.31
CA ASP A 570 -21.55 11.54 5.01
C ASP A 570 -20.85 11.84 6.33
N VAL A 571 -20.77 13.13 6.71
CA VAL A 571 -20.18 13.56 7.98
C VAL A 571 -21.21 14.31 8.82
N GLN A 572 -21.41 13.84 10.05
CA GLN A 572 -22.23 14.54 11.05
C GLN A 572 -21.34 15.10 12.15
N TRP A 573 -21.43 16.40 12.32
CA TRP A 573 -20.63 17.14 13.28
C TRP A 573 -21.38 17.36 14.59
N SER A 574 -20.67 17.38 15.71
CA SER A 574 -21.23 17.76 17.01
C SER A 574 -20.14 18.32 17.94
N LEU A 575 -20.54 19.11 18.92
CA LEU A 575 -19.68 19.61 20.00
C LEU A 575 -20.00 18.88 21.32
N SER A 576 -18.97 18.62 22.13
CA SER A 576 -19.07 17.79 23.35
C SER A 576 -20.02 18.32 24.41
N ASP A 577 -20.29 19.63 24.42
CA ASP A 577 -21.03 20.28 25.48
C ASP A 577 -22.19 21.10 24.92
N THR A 578 -23.41 20.66 25.26
CA THR A 578 -24.64 21.39 24.90
C THR A 578 -24.75 22.74 25.58
N TYR A 579 -24.12 22.94 26.73
CA TYR A 579 -24.04 24.22 27.40
C TYR A 579 -23.18 25.21 26.63
N TYR A 580 -22.03 24.77 26.13
CA TYR A 580 -21.13 25.55 25.28
C TYR A 580 -21.67 25.71 23.87
N ASN A 581 -22.40 24.77 23.31
CA ASN A 581 -23.05 24.88 22.00
C ASN A 581 -23.96 26.07 21.85
N ASN A 582 -24.60 26.48 22.92
CA ASN A 582 -25.53 27.62 22.91
C ASN A 582 -24.89 28.96 23.34
N HIS A 583 -23.68 28.94 23.91
CA HIS A 583 -23.09 30.12 24.56
C HIS A 583 -21.67 30.45 24.13
N CYS A 584 -20.85 29.45 23.70
CA CYS A 584 -19.44 29.66 23.39
C CYS A 584 -19.10 29.54 21.90
N LEU A 585 -19.64 28.52 21.25
CA LEU A 585 -19.31 28.15 19.90
C LEU A 585 -20.61 27.90 19.13
N GLN A 586 -20.71 28.48 17.96
CA GLN A 586 -21.80 28.22 17.03
C GLN A 586 -21.22 27.45 15.85
N ALA A 587 -21.83 26.31 15.50
CA ALA A 587 -21.45 25.49 14.35
C ALA A 587 -22.33 25.87 13.14
N ASP A 588 -21.70 25.96 11.98
CA ASP A 588 -22.33 26.05 10.67
C ASP A 588 -21.70 25.01 9.75
N TYR A 589 -22.49 24.39 8.87
CA TYR A 589 -22.10 23.26 8.04
C TYR A 589 -22.17 23.67 6.55
N PRO A 590 -21.11 24.34 6.03
CA PRO A 590 -21.11 24.85 4.66
C PRO A 590 -21.09 23.77 3.58
N SER A 591 -20.60 22.55 3.91
CA SER A 591 -20.64 21.37 3.05
C SER A 591 -20.66 20.07 3.87
N TYR A 592 -20.85 18.91 3.22
CA TYR A 592 -21.03 17.61 3.89
C TYR A 592 -19.83 17.19 4.76
N ASN A 593 -18.59 17.54 4.37
CA ASN A 593 -17.36 17.19 5.10
C ASN A 593 -16.72 18.39 5.82
N MET A 594 -17.37 19.56 5.84
CA MET A 594 -16.85 20.79 6.43
C MET A 594 -17.77 21.34 7.51
N CYS A 595 -17.15 21.97 8.50
CA CYS A 595 -17.81 22.62 9.61
C CYS A 595 -17.13 23.96 9.88
N THR A 596 -17.92 25.01 10.12
CA THR A 596 -17.41 26.29 10.59
C THR A 596 -17.84 26.50 12.03
N ILE A 597 -16.87 26.72 12.90
CA ILE A 597 -17.11 27.01 14.32
C ILE A 597 -16.80 28.46 14.56
N THR A 598 -17.80 29.19 15.04
CA THR A 598 -17.70 30.60 15.39
C THR A 598 -17.77 30.77 16.90
N LYS A 599 -16.83 31.51 17.46
CA LYS A 599 -16.83 31.87 18.86
C LYS A 599 -17.93 32.92 19.10
N HIS A 600 -18.83 32.71 20.08
CA HIS A 600 -19.81 33.69 20.44
C HIS A 600 -19.13 34.93 21.04
N SER A 601 -19.57 36.12 20.63
CA SER A 601 -18.94 37.39 21.01
C SER A 601 -18.94 37.68 22.52
N SER A 602 -19.90 37.09 23.26
CA SER A 602 -20.03 37.26 24.72
C SER A 602 -19.10 36.39 25.53
N ILE A 603 -18.28 35.52 24.88
CA ILE A 603 -17.44 34.52 25.60
C ILE A 603 -16.01 34.88 25.54
N MET A 604 -15.39 34.86 26.72
CA MET A 604 -13.99 35.18 26.89
C MET A 604 -13.06 33.97 26.67
N MET A 605 -13.50 32.83 27.15
CA MET A 605 -12.75 31.54 27.08
C MET A 605 -13.68 30.34 27.08
N GLY A 606 -13.36 29.31 26.37
CA GLY A 606 -14.07 28.02 26.41
C GLY A 606 -13.28 26.93 25.78
N GLU A 607 -13.49 25.72 26.26
CA GLU A 607 -12.94 24.49 25.68
C GLU A 607 -14.11 23.60 25.26
N SER A 608 -13.99 22.98 24.12
CA SER A 608 -14.98 22.01 23.63
C SER A 608 -14.27 20.96 22.78
N THR A 609 -14.88 19.81 22.67
CA THR A 609 -14.42 18.79 21.73
C THR A 609 -15.33 18.79 20.53
N LEU A 610 -14.78 19.01 19.35
CA LEU A 610 -15.47 18.84 18.08
C LEU A 610 -15.39 17.36 17.69
N TYR A 611 -16.54 16.77 17.44
CA TYR A 611 -16.68 15.41 16.92
C TYR A 611 -17.17 15.42 15.49
N ALA A 612 -16.65 14.52 14.70
CA ALA A 612 -17.19 14.19 13.38
C ALA A 612 -17.46 12.68 13.30
N ASN A 613 -18.70 12.31 13.13
CA ASN A 613 -19.10 10.95 12.82
C ASN A 613 -19.17 10.78 11.31
N VAL A 614 -18.35 9.85 10.78
CA VAL A 614 -18.29 9.54 9.35
C VAL A 614 -19.15 8.32 9.08
N TYR A 615 -20.09 8.46 8.17
CA TYR A 615 -21.08 7.44 7.82
C TYR A 615 -20.86 6.91 6.41
N ASN A 616 -21.14 5.62 6.22
CA ASN A 616 -21.38 5.04 4.92
C ASN A 616 -22.67 4.22 4.97
N ASN A 617 -23.59 4.46 4.04
CA ASN A 617 -24.89 3.78 3.95
C ASN A 617 -25.64 3.75 5.30
N GLY A 618 -25.62 4.87 6.04
CA GLY A 618 -26.31 5.04 7.31
C GLY A 618 -25.63 4.39 8.54
N SER A 619 -24.49 3.77 8.36
CA SER A 619 -23.68 3.18 9.46
C SER A 619 -22.48 4.05 9.79
N ILE A 620 -22.21 4.28 11.08
CA ILE A 620 -21.00 5.00 11.53
C ILE A 620 -19.79 4.08 11.32
N LEU A 621 -18.80 4.54 10.51
CA LEU A 621 -17.53 3.88 10.33
C LEU A 621 -16.47 4.42 11.29
N TRP A 622 -16.40 5.74 11.46
CA TRP A 622 -15.45 6.41 12.35
C TRP A 622 -16.09 7.53 13.14
N THR A 623 -15.59 7.74 14.34
CA THR A 623 -15.80 8.95 15.13
C THR A 623 -14.44 9.57 15.39
N VAL A 624 -14.17 10.73 14.82
CA VAL A 624 -12.95 11.49 15.05
C VAL A 624 -13.23 12.73 15.86
N GLN A 625 -12.23 13.19 16.62
CA GLN A 625 -12.40 14.30 17.52
C GLN A 625 -11.22 15.26 17.49
N LYS A 626 -11.50 16.54 17.80
CA LYS A 626 -10.50 17.58 17.92
C LYS A 626 -10.83 18.49 19.09
N GLN A 627 -9.86 18.72 19.97
CA GLN A 627 -9.98 19.70 21.06
C GLN A 627 -9.92 21.12 20.48
N LEU A 628 -10.87 21.94 20.91
CA LEU A 628 -11.00 23.34 20.52
C LEU A 628 -10.90 24.21 21.77
N CYS A 629 -10.17 25.32 21.63
CA CYS A 629 -10.10 26.37 22.63
C CYS A 629 -10.58 27.69 22.02
N ALA A 630 -11.59 28.32 22.60
CA ALA A 630 -12.02 29.65 22.20
C ALA A 630 -11.33 30.70 23.09
N GLY A 631 -10.78 31.73 22.46
CA GLY A 631 -9.98 32.72 23.16
C GLY A 631 -10.75 33.85 23.81
N PHE A 632 -10.08 34.56 24.68
CA PHE A 632 -10.53 35.75 25.36
C PHE A 632 -10.40 36.99 24.46
N GLN A 633 -11.45 37.82 24.38
CA GLN A 633 -11.37 39.14 23.73
C GLN A 633 -10.86 40.16 24.73
N GLY A 634 -9.59 40.38 24.73
CA GLY A 634 -8.98 41.41 25.56
C GLY A 634 -7.52 41.58 25.21
N THR A 635 -6.99 42.70 25.68
CA THR A 635 -5.58 43.03 25.50
C THR A 635 -4.88 43.12 26.84
N TYR A 636 -3.59 42.95 26.85
CA TYR A 636 -2.76 43.19 28.05
C TYR A 636 -1.57 44.07 27.75
N SER A 637 -1.09 44.71 28.79
CA SER A 637 0.16 45.45 28.79
C SER A 637 0.94 45.07 30.06
N ASN A 638 2.24 44.91 29.98
CA ASN A 638 3.05 44.44 31.09
C ASN A 638 4.35 45.25 31.30
N GLY A 639 4.37 46.49 30.82
CA GLY A 639 5.57 47.34 30.87
C GLY A 639 6.55 47.12 29.70
N THR A 640 6.49 45.95 29.07
CA THR A 640 7.34 45.62 27.90
C THR A 640 6.50 45.65 26.62
N VAL A 641 5.32 45.11 26.66
CA VAL A 641 4.34 45.13 25.55
C VAL A 641 3.10 45.90 25.96
N SER A 642 2.44 46.55 25.00
CA SER A 642 1.23 47.29 25.21
C SER A 642 0.17 46.89 24.19
N GLY A 643 -1.07 46.68 24.68
CA GLY A 643 -2.23 46.40 23.87
C GLY A 643 -2.18 45.08 23.08
N LYS A 644 -1.39 44.11 23.54
CA LYS A 644 -1.32 42.77 22.95
C LYS A 644 -2.54 41.94 23.34
N ASN A 645 -3.04 41.13 22.44
CA ASN A 645 -4.09 40.16 22.74
C ASN A 645 -3.65 39.21 23.87
N ILE A 646 -4.57 38.90 24.79
CA ILE A 646 -4.29 37.99 25.89
C ILE A 646 -4.03 36.59 25.33
N PRO A 647 -2.85 36.03 25.58
CA PRO A 647 -2.55 34.67 25.14
C PRO A 647 -3.36 33.68 25.97
N GLN A 648 -4.08 32.78 25.32
CA GLN A 648 -4.86 31.75 26.00
C GLN A 648 -4.51 30.37 25.44
N PRO A 649 -4.40 29.35 26.29
CA PRO A 649 -4.61 29.32 27.76
C PRO A 649 -3.37 29.65 28.61
N TYR A 650 -2.44 30.45 28.13
CA TYR A 650 -1.14 30.67 28.75
C TYR A 650 -1.14 31.78 29.79
N PRO A 651 -0.28 31.69 30.83
CA PRO A 651 -0.11 32.79 31.79
C PRO A 651 0.52 34.02 31.11
N ILE A 652 0.19 35.20 31.62
CA ILE A 652 0.83 36.46 31.25
C ILE A 652 2.02 36.67 32.21
N TYR A 653 3.18 36.95 31.64
CA TYR A 653 4.39 37.18 32.42
C TYR A 653 4.76 38.67 32.50
N THR A 654 5.35 39.06 33.62
CA THR A 654 5.95 40.38 33.80
C THR A 654 7.22 40.27 34.65
N GLN A 655 8.02 41.36 34.72
CA GLN A 655 9.17 41.43 35.58
C GLN A 655 8.77 41.53 37.07
N PRO A 656 9.62 41.04 38.01
CA PRO A 656 9.47 41.35 39.44
C PRO A 656 9.40 42.86 39.68
N GLY A 657 8.44 43.31 40.46
CA GLY A 657 8.16 44.73 40.70
C GLY A 657 7.46 45.44 39.52
N GLY A 658 7.13 44.70 38.45
CA GLY A 658 6.41 45.23 37.31
C GLY A 658 4.88 45.25 37.52
N TYR A 659 4.14 45.41 36.41
CA TYR A 659 2.69 45.40 36.41
C TYR A 659 2.15 44.60 35.23
N VAL A 660 0.90 44.15 35.29
CA VAL A 660 0.11 43.69 34.15
C VAL A 660 -1.23 44.45 34.15
N SER A 661 -1.51 45.13 33.07
CA SER A 661 -2.82 45.73 32.82
C SER A 661 -3.58 44.90 31.81
N LEU A 662 -4.80 44.52 32.16
CA LEU A 662 -5.77 43.84 31.30
C LEU A 662 -6.84 44.81 30.87
N SER A 663 -7.23 44.81 29.62
CA SER A 663 -8.36 45.60 29.08
C SER A 663 -9.28 44.72 28.28
N SER A 664 -10.57 44.73 28.60
CA SER A 664 -11.59 44.02 27.86
C SER A 664 -12.93 44.68 27.96
N PRO A 665 -13.69 44.83 26.89
CA PRO A 665 -15.03 45.37 26.90
C PRO A 665 -16.04 44.50 27.70
N LEU A 666 -15.68 43.29 28.05
CA LEU A 666 -16.52 42.31 28.75
C LEU A 666 -16.25 42.21 30.24
N LEU A 667 -15.24 42.93 30.79
CA LEU A 667 -14.87 42.94 32.18
C LEU A 667 -15.89 43.74 33.02
N LYS A 668 -17.03 43.15 33.35
CA LYS A 668 -18.05 43.74 34.22
C LYS A 668 -17.83 43.44 35.70
N PHE A 669 -17.23 42.26 36.00
CA PHE A 669 -16.96 41.83 37.39
C PHE A 669 -15.59 41.16 37.42
N LEU A 670 -14.76 41.60 38.38
CA LEU A 670 -13.43 41.09 38.56
C LEU A 670 -13.28 40.60 39.98
N ASN A 671 -12.75 39.41 40.12
CA ASN A 671 -12.25 38.93 41.38
C ASN A 671 -10.79 38.56 41.17
N VAL A 672 -9.88 38.99 42.04
CA VAL A 672 -8.45 38.72 41.97
C VAL A 672 -8.10 37.87 43.17
N SER A 673 -7.68 36.65 42.94
CA SER A 673 -7.17 35.76 43.96
C SER A 673 -5.66 35.61 43.80
N HIS A 674 -4.94 35.41 44.92
CA HIS A 674 -3.51 35.21 44.95
C HIS A 674 -3.17 33.99 45.84
N THR A 675 -2.05 33.33 45.53
CA THR A 675 -1.48 32.31 46.36
C THR A 675 -0.41 32.98 47.26
N GLY A 676 -0.71 33.13 48.53
CA GLY A 676 0.22 33.73 49.48
C GLY A 676 -0.23 35.07 50.03
N GLN A 677 0.71 35.94 50.47
CA GLN A 677 0.40 37.28 51.02
C GLN A 677 -0.17 38.18 49.91
N THR A 678 -1.10 39.07 50.32
CA THR A 678 -1.75 40.06 49.39
C THR A 678 -0.65 40.92 48.75
N PRO A 679 -0.60 41.06 47.40
CA PRO A 679 0.33 41.99 46.80
C PRO A 679 0.02 43.42 47.22
N ALA A 680 1.01 44.15 47.67
CA ALA A 680 0.86 45.55 47.90
C ALA A 680 0.69 46.28 46.55
N GLY A 681 -0.48 46.90 46.30
CA GLY A 681 -0.64 47.78 45.17
C GLY A 681 -1.30 47.23 43.91
N TRP A 682 -2.43 46.55 44.04
CA TRP A 682 -3.25 46.27 42.88
C TRP A 682 -4.46 47.18 42.84
N THR A 683 -4.80 47.67 41.64
CA THR A 683 -5.97 48.52 41.36
C THR A 683 -6.79 47.92 40.29
N HIS A 684 -8.10 47.96 40.41
CA HIS A 684 -9.00 47.57 39.33
C HIS A 684 -10.06 48.67 39.14
N ASP A 685 -10.37 48.88 37.88
CA ASP A 685 -11.46 49.74 37.51
C ASP A 685 -12.46 48.96 36.69
N THR A 686 -13.56 48.61 37.31
CA THR A 686 -14.63 47.82 36.68
C THR A 686 -15.50 48.69 35.74
N SER A 687 -15.46 50.00 35.89
CA SER A 687 -16.27 50.92 35.06
C SER A 687 -15.71 51.08 33.63
N SER A 688 -14.39 51.01 33.50
CA SER A 688 -13.71 51.15 32.23
C SER A 688 -13.35 49.79 31.56
N GLY A 689 -13.62 48.68 32.22
CA GLY A 689 -13.22 47.37 31.77
C GLY A 689 -11.70 47.10 31.83
N ASN A 690 -11.01 47.79 32.69
CA ASN A 690 -9.56 47.67 32.88
C ASN A 690 -9.21 47.14 34.27
N LEU A 691 -8.22 46.27 34.33
CA LEU A 691 -7.57 45.78 35.57
C LEU A 691 -6.10 46.00 35.44
N THR A 692 -5.45 46.58 36.48
CA THR A 692 -4.00 46.63 36.64
C THR A 692 -3.58 45.95 37.90
N VAL A 693 -2.67 45.00 37.80
CA VAL A 693 -2.06 44.31 38.95
C VAL A 693 -0.59 44.71 39.01
N SER A 694 -0.15 45.27 40.13
CA SER A 694 1.26 45.56 40.38
C SER A 694 1.86 44.46 41.25
N PHE A 695 3.03 44.02 40.90
CA PHE A 695 3.68 42.86 41.55
C PHE A 695 4.78 43.27 42.50
N PRO A 696 5.01 42.51 43.59
CA PRO A 696 6.20 42.68 44.42
C PRO A 696 7.45 42.30 43.60
N ASN A 697 8.62 42.79 44.06
CA ASN A 697 9.89 42.46 43.47
C ASN A 697 10.33 41.03 43.86
N ILE A 698 9.52 40.04 43.51
CA ILE A 698 9.70 38.62 43.81
C ILE A 698 9.56 37.82 42.50
N ASN A 699 10.56 36.99 42.21
CA ASN A 699 10.50 36.07 41.06
C ASN A 699 9.55 34.88 41.33
N GLY A 700 8.74 34.52 40.31
CA GLY A 700 7.81 33.38 40.43
C GLY A 700 6.54 33.67 41.24
N TYR A 701 6.26 34.94 41.57
CA TYR A 701 5.02 35.31 42.23
C TYR A 701 3.84 35.17 41.29
N THR A 702 2.79 34.46 41.72
CA THR A 702 1.64 34.16 40.85
C THR A 702 0.36 34.81 41.41
N VAL A 703 -0.33 35.54 40.55
CA VAL A 703 -1.67 36.02 40.80
C VAL A 703 -2.62 35.37 39.78
N VAL A 704 -3.77 34.88 40.23
CA VAL A 704 -4.81 34.37 39.36
C VAL A 704 -5.94 35.40 39.33
N VAL A 705 -6.16 35.93 38.17
CA VAL A 705 -7.26 36.84 37.89
C VAL A 705 -8.49 36.04 37.46
N GLN A 706 -9.54 36.10 38.24
CA GLN A 706 -10.84 35.56 37.88
C GLN A 706 -11.67 36.65 37.22
N LEU A 707 -12.07 36.40 36.01
CA LEU A 707 -12.96 37.26 35.23
C LEU A 707 -14.34 36.62 35.20
N SER A 708 -15.41 37.44 35.21
CA SER A 708 -16.74 36.92 35.08
C SER A 708 -17.55 37.81 34.09
N ASP A 709 -18.29 37.16 33.23
CA ASP A 709 -19.28 37.80 32.37
C ASP A 709 -20.66 37.92 33.06
N GLY A 710 -20.71 37.58 34.34
CA GLY A 710 -21.93 37.51 35.12
C GLY A 710 -22.55 36.14 35.21
N THR A 711 -22.12 35.21 34.35
CA THR A 711 -22.59 33.82 34.32
C THR A 711 -21.45 32.83 34.48
N ASN A 712 -20.31 33.09 33.85
CA ASN A 712 -19.15 32.18 33.85
C ASN A 712 -17.94 32.85 34.49
N SER A 713 -17.01 32.01 35.02
CA SER A 713 -15.77 32.47 35.60
C SER A 713 -14.58 31.93 34.76
N TYR A 714 -13.65 32.85 34.50
CA TYR A 714 -12.44 32.58 33.73
C TYR A 714 -11.22 32.94 34.58
N TYR A 715 -10.14 32.18 34.45
CA TYR A 715 -8.96 32.34 35.28
C TYR A 715 -7.72 32.61 34.44
N ILE A 716 -7.08 33.77 34.63
CA ILE A 716 -5.85 34.14 33.94
C ILE A 716 -4.72 34.19 34.96
N PRO A 717 -3.73 33.31 34.89
CA PRO A 717 -2.54 33.39 35.77
C PRO A 717 -1.61 34.50 35.25
N LEU A 718 -1.21 35.37 36.15
CA LEU A 718 -0.21 36.39 35.94
C LEU A 718 1.01 36.02 36.79
N ILE A 719 2.21 35.95 36.16
CA ILE A 719 3.39 35.42 36.82
C ILE A 719 4.56 36.38 36.65
N THR A 720 5.27 36.68 37.75
CA THR A 720 6.55 37.41 37.68
C THR A 720 7.69 36.47 37.31
N THR A 721 8.58 36.94 36.42
CA THR A 721 9.80 36.22 36.07
C THR A 721 10.95 37.16 35.81
N THR A 722 12.17 36.77 36.18
CA THR A 722 13.40 37.45 35.80
C THR A 722 13.84 37.20 34.37
N ASN A 723 13.23 36.19 33.71
CA ASN A 723 13.54 35.91 32.32
C ASN A 723 12.77 36.84 31.38
N SER A 724 13.48 37.80 30.80
CA SER A 724 12.89 38.84 29.93
C SER A 724 12.20 38.33 28.69
N ASN A 725 12.53 37.11 28.23
CA ASN A 725 11.95 36.53 27.04
C ASN A 725 10.46 36.22 27.23
N TYR A 726 10.02 35.87 28.46
CA TYR A 726 8.61 35.65 28.75
C TYR A 726 7.78 36.95 28.80
N TRP A 727 8.40 38.10 28.98
CA TRP A 727 7.68 39.37 29.03
C TRP A 727 7.09 39.78 27.71
N TYR A 728 7.64 39.26 26.59
CA TYR A 728 7.13 39.52 25.26
C TYR A 728 5.94 38.65 24.88
N GLY A 729 5.50 37.74 25.78
CA GLY A 729 4.32 36.90 25.57
C GLY A 729 4.56 35.69 24.65
N TYR A 730 5.79 35.25 24.51
CA TYR A 730 6.17 34.10 23.67
C TYR A 730 6.60 32.92 24.54
N LEU A 731 5.84 31.84 24.46
CA LEU A 731 6.36 30.50 24.71
C LEU A 731 6.55 29.85 23.33
N PRO A 732 7.78 29.58 22.88
CA PRO A 732 8.01 29.09 21.53
C PRO A 732 7.57 27.64 21.31
N TYR A 733 7.20 26.92 22.38
CA TYR A 733 6.89 25.49 22.30
C TYR A 733 5.67 25.09 23.11
N LEU A 734 4.87 24.18 22.52
CA LEU A 734 3.81 23.44 23.15
C LEU A 734 4.30 22.01 23.44
N ILE A 735 4.10 21.53 24.66
CA ILE A 735 4.36 20.15 25.04
C ILE A 735 3.02 19.46 25.31
N ASN A 736 2.59 18.59 24.42
CA ASN A 736 1.41 17.77 24.57
C ASN A 736 1.80 16.34 24.96
N HIS A 737 0.95 15.68 25.75
CA HIS A 737 1.12 14.29 26.09
C HIS A 737 -0.22 13.58 25.96
N SER A 738 -0.25 12.55 25.11
CA SER A 738 -1.43 11.70 24.92
C SER A 738 -1.00 10.25 24.82
N GLY A 739 -1.48 9.40 25.74
CA GLY A 739 -1.13 7.98 25.76
C GLY A 739 0.38 7.75 25.88
N ASN A 740 0.98 7.15 24.89
CA ASN A 740 2.42 6.86 24.82
C ASN A 740 3.21 7.83 23.93
N VAL A 741 2.65 8.99 23.61
CA VAL A 741 3.31 9.98 22.76
C VAL A 741 3.41 11.33 23.45
N ILE A 742 4.59 11.92 23.40
CA ILE A 742 4.85 13.30 23.77
C ILE A 742 5.07 14.07 22.47
N GLU A 743 4.25 15.09 22.26
CA GLU A 743 4.37 16.00 21.12
C GLU A 743 4.94 17.32 21.60
N ILE A 744 5.98 17.79 20.93
CA ILE A 744 6.58 19.10 21.14
C ILE A 744 6.47 19.85 19.82
N THR A 745 5.65 20.90 19.81
CA THR A 745 5.41 21.73 18.63
C THR A 745 5.84 23.16 18.86
N THR A 746 6.35 23.81 17.83
CA THR A 746 6.50 25.27 17.86
C THR A 746 5.11 25.91 17.81
N ALA A 747 4.85 26.84 18.70
CA ALA A 747 3.57 27.54 18.73
C ALA A 747 3.48 28.48 17.51
N HIS A 748 2.68 28.08 16.50
CA HIS A 748 2.36 28.94 15.38
C HIS A 748 1.44 30.09 15.82
N ILE A 749 1.88 31.31 15.59
CA ILE A 749 1.03 32.51 15.73
C ILE A 749 0.55 32.88 14.34
N GLN A 750 -0.77 32.78 14.10
CA GLN A 750 -1.36 33.11 12.81
C GLN A 750 -1.09 34.56 12.38
N GLU A 751 -0.85 34.77 11.09
CA GLU A 751 -0.43 36.00 10.42
C GLU A 751 -1.36 37.24 10.59
N ASN A 752 -2.53 37.11 11.18
CA ASN A 752 -3.54 38.20 11.19
C ASN A 752 -3.53 39.10 12.43
N THR A 753 -2.60 38.97 13.36
CA THR A 753 -2.58 39.71 14.61
C THR A 753 -1.49 40.81 14.68
N GLY A 754 -0.77 41.06 13.60
CA GLY A 754 0.33 42.04 13.59
C GLY A 754 1.55 41.62 14.43
N LEU A 755 1.68 40.34 14.74
CA LEU A 755 2.86 39.75 15.34
C LEU A 755 3.83 39.34 14.24
N LEU A 756 5.13 39.42 14.52
CA LEU A 756 6.20 39.00 13.60
C LEU A 756 5.92 37.61 13.02
N SER A 757 6.06 37.47 11.72
CA SER A 757 5.90 36.17 11.06
C SER A 757 6.97 35.19 11.56
N TRP A 758 6.71 33.89 11.49
CA TRP A 758 7.71 32.84 11.79
C TRP A 758 9.05 33.10 11.06
N ASN A 759 9.01 33.65 9.85
CA ASN A 759 10.21 33.98 9.08
C ASN A 759 11.05 35.10 9.74
N GLU A 760 10.45 36.04 10.46
CA GLU A 760 11.16 37.11 11.18
C GLU A 760 11.68 36.64 12.56
N LEU A 761 10.94 35.73 13.22
CA LEU A 761 11.40 35.06 14.44
C LEU A 761 12.51 34.03 14.16
N THR A 762 12.47 33.35 13.03
CA THR A 762 13.43 32.29 12.71
C THR A 762 14.82 32.78 12.40
N GLU A 763 15.03 34.04 12.00
CA GLU A 763 16.43 34.53 11.75
C GLU A 763 17.23 34.72 13.05
N SER A 764 16.59 35.12 14.15
CA SER A 764 17.26 35.17 15.46
C SER A 764 17.28 33.83 16.22
N LEU A 765 16.37 32.89 15.93
CA LEU A 765 16.30 31.56 16.55
C LEU A 765 16.98 30.47 15.71
N LYS A 766 17.16 30.67 14.41
CA LYS A 766 17.85 29.74 13.49
C LYS A 766 19.28 29.44 13.86
N GLU A 767 19.92 30.32 14.63
CA GLU A 767 21.29 30.14 15.09
C GLU A 767 21.37 29.40 16.45
N GLN A 768 20.26 29.10 17.10
CA GLN A 768 20.26 28.45 18.41
C GLN A 768 19.60 27.05 18.35
N GLU A 769 20.37 26.04 18.78
CA GLU A 769 19.88 24.67 18.84
C GLU A 769 18.76 24.51 19.88
N THR A 770 17.64 23.93 19.49
CA THR A 770 16.57 23.53 20.40
C THR A 770 16.83 22.13 20.94
N ILE A 771 17.09 22.02 22.22
CA ILE A 771 17.42 20.76 22.88
C ILE A 771 16.22 20.27 23.69
N ILE A 772 15.82 19.05 23.45
CA ILE A 772 14.80 18.33 24.23
C ILE A 772 15.51 17.39 25.17
N LYS A 773 15.23 17.49 26.49
CA LYS A 773 15.71 16.56 27.51
C LYS A 773 14.56 16.05 28.35
N ILE A 774 14.52 14.75 28.60
CA ILE A 774 13.49 14.11 29.42
C ILE A 774 14.14 13.21 30.45
N TRP A 775 13.72 13.36 31.70
CA TRP A 775 14.21 12.59 32.84
C TRP A 775 13.08 11.81 33.51
N ASN A 776 13.40 10.62 33.96
CA ASN A 776 12.55 9.93 34.94
C ASN A 776 12.71 10.65 36.29
N THR A 777 11.59 11.16 36.82
CA THR A 777 11.65 11.95 38.07
C THR A 777 11.94 11.13 39.33
N LEU A 778 11.80 9.80 39.25
CA LEU A 778 12.08 8.89 40.38
C LEU A 778 13.57 8.53 40.42
N THR A 779 14.18 8.22 39.28
CA THR A 779 15.58 7.79 39.19
C THR A 779 16.55 8.96 38.98
N GLY A 780 16.05 10.11 38.49
CA GLY A 780 16.87 11.25 38.10
C GLY A 780 17.67 11.03 36.81
N GLU A 781 17.50 9.88 36.15
CA GLU A 781 18.23 9.56 34.92
C GLU A 781 17.56 10.19 33.71
N ALA A 782 18.38 10.70 32.79
CA ALA A 782 17.92 11.19 31.49
C ALA A 782 17.56 9.98 30.60
N VAL A 783 16.29 9.90 30.20
CA VAL A 783 15.77 8.82 29.35
C VAL A 783 15.71 9.22 27.88
N TYR A 784 15.84 10.53 27.61
CA TYR A 784 15.82 11.05 26.25
C TYR A 784 16.55 12.40 26.19
N GLN A 785 17.37 12.58 25.16
CA GLN A 785 17.97 13.86 24.82
C GLN A 785 18.18 13.93 23.30
N GLU A 786 17.67 14.97 22.67
CA GLU A 786 17.81 15.18 21.23
C GLU A 786 17.75 16.68 20.88
N THR A 787 18.40 17.06 19.81
CA THR A 787 18.23 18.39 19.21
C THR A 787 17.07 18.35 18.24
N MET A 788 16.08 19.20 18.45
CA MET A 788 14.91 19.31 17.58
C MET A 788 15.30 20.04 16.29
N THR A 789 15.04 19.38 15.16
CA THR A 789 15.13 19.97 13.83
C THR A 789 13.71 20.04 13.26
N GLY A 790 13.24 21.23 12.87
CA GLY A 790 11.90 21.44 12.33
C GLY A 790 10.86 21.92 13.35
N GLU A 791 9.60 22.00 12.91
CA GLU A 791 8.49 22.66 13.63
C GLU A 791 7.86 21.82 14.72
N SER A 792 8.01 20.50 14.66
CA SER A 792 7.48 19.60 15.67
C SER A 792 8.37 18.36 15.89
N LYS A 793 8.24 17.76 17.06
CA LYS A 793 8.87 16.48 17.39
C LYS A 793 7.89 15.59 18.15
N LEU A 794 7.71 14.39 17.65
CA LEU A 794 6.96 13.33 18.31
C LEU A 794 7.93 12.36 19.00
N ILE A 795 7.70 12.07 20.26
CA ILE A 795 8.52 11.18 21.08
C ILE A 795 7.65 10.03 21.57
N ASN A 796 7.96 8.83 21.09
CA ASN A 796 7.27 7.63 21.53
C ASN A 796 7.87 7.13 22.85
N ILE A 797 7.05 7.05 23.88
CA ILE A 797 7.43 6.61 25.21
C ILE A 797 6.90 5.22 25.56
N SER A 798 6.41 4.45 24.59
CA SER A 798 5.78 3.14 24.81
C SER A 798 6.70 2.15 25.55
N SER A 799 7.99 2.18 25.23
CA SER A 799 9.01 1.31 25.86
C SER A 799 9.50 1.76 27.23
N TRP A 800 9.11 2.97 27.68
CA TRP A 800 9.57 3.47 28.96
C TRP A 800 8.80 2.83 30.12
N PRO A 801 9.39 2.65 31.28
CA PRO A 801 8.66 2.21 32.48
C PRO A 801 7.50 3.13 32.85
N SER A 802 6.47 2.62 33.49
CA SER A 802 5.42 3.47 34.10
C SER A 802 6.05 4.39 35.13
N GLY A 803 5.67 5.68 35.15
CA GLY A 803 6.27 6.66 36.02
C GLY A 803 5.98 8.11 35.63
N ILE A 804 6.59 9.04 36.36
CA ILE A 804 6.50 10.48 36.10
C ILE A 804 7.79 10.93 35.40
N TYR A 805 7.65 11.64 34.30
CA TYR A 805 8.76 12.15 33.51
C TYR A 805 8.72 13.67 33.46
N ALA A 806 9.87 14.30 33.64
CA ALA A 806 10.04 15.73 33.48
C ALA A 806 10.63 16.00 32.08
N ILE A 807 9.94 16.77 31.28
CA ILE A 807 10.35 17.19 29.95
C ILE A 807 10.85 18.62 30.05
N ASN A 808 12.00 18.90 29.50
CA ASN A 808 12.51 20.25 29.30
C ASN A 808 12.85 20.46 27.83
N VAL A 809 12.35 21.54 27.28
CA VAL A 809 12.70 22.01 25.94
C VAL A 809 13.42 23.32 26.08
N SER A 810 14.66 23.41 25.65
CA SER A 810 15.50 24.60 25.76
C SER A 810 16.03 25.07 24.41
N CYS A 811 16.05 26.39 24.22
CA CYS A 811 16.61 27.03 23.06
C CYS A 811 17.42 28.25 23.52
N GLY A 812 18.72 28.19 23.46
CA GLY A 812 19.60 29.16 24.11
C GLY A 812 19.37 29.22 25.61
N GLU A 813 19.12 30.42 26.16
CA GLU A 813 18.83 30.64 27.59
C GLU A 813 17.34 30.35 27.95
N GLN A 814 16.50 30.09 26.98
CA GLN A 814 15.06 29.81 27.20
C GLN A 814 14.82 28.33 27.44
N SER A 815 13.92 28.00 28.34
CA SER A 815 13.46 26.65 28.53
C SER A 815 12.02 26.58 29.00
N ILE A 816 11.29 25.57 28.52
CA ILE A 816 9.96 25.20 29.05
C ILE A 816 10.05 23.78 29.62
N SER A 817 9.37 23.56 30.74
CA SER A 817 9.33 22.25 31.38
C SER A 817 7.90 21.81 31.64
N LYS A 818 7.63 20.51 31.42
CA LYS A 818 6.33 19.89 31.71
C LYS A 818 6.56 18.53 32.38
N LYS A 819 5.71 18.17 33.33
CA LYS A 819 5.66 16.80 33.87
C LYS A 819 4.55 16.03 33.17
N VAL A 820 4.85 14.79 32.78
CA VAL A 820 3.91 13.86 32.17
C VAL A 820 3.93 12.55 32.96
N THR A 821 2.78 11.90 33.07
CA THR A 821 2.66 10.60 33.72
C THR A 821 2.43 9.52 32.70
N LYS A 822 3.34 8.56 32.60
CA LYS A 822 3.11 7.32 31.89
C LYS A 822 2.49 6.28 32.82
N ARG A 823 1.30 5.82 32.49
CA ARG A 823 0.55 4.79 33.19
C ARG A 823 0.92 3.39 32.74
#